data_9c618916ae66d5b2803f1414a62b7ed9
#
_entry.id   9c618916ae66d5b2803f1414a62b7ed9
#
_cell.length_a   1.000
_cell.length_b   1.000
_cell.length_c   1.000
_cell.angle_alpha   90.00
_cell.angle_beta   90.00
_cell.angle_gamma   90.00
#
_symmetry.space_group_name_H-M   'P 1'
#
loop_
_entity.id
_entity.type
_entity.pdbx_description
1 polymer ?
#
loop_
_entity_poly.entity_id
_entity_poly.type
_entity_poly.pdbx_seq_one_letter_code
_entity_poly.pdbx_strand_id
1 'polypeptide(L)'
;MMCLLGTLTIYINMVQESNKEILKYGNLEQECCESFMIPDLEEVTEPDKLFEILLETANETEGNIIKTSLIDGDSKGQYKITKYILITNDDSAYMDFYDLKKGTNLTSQRTQTIDSGFFVSTEDSLDANQVGVLKNHMLNMQLSIYSMGNLFDYLKGSGLYYVELPEDKSIDEFTQILQANIQKECGIYVDVEDLEGQTSTIGIPYVDLAQYYVVLLVVGGLFLILIMYYLLKKRRVITIMRLYGLRDWSVFVNLFKNTIMIYPVFMVILFVVLVIWHREMPYVLQVMKYAIALYPCVLLAFWCIYKLLNKKFDFLQALKGKKYIKGILALNIVAELLCIIFVFYSGAGIYTDIKQLLQDKEKYKSWSVAEDYGVFYPLYVGEEQTQKEEIERDKVIGNELYSYLNSQGALFVNAKEYEEEYISLNAEYMADNYEQSLQVNPNYLQKYEVYDEDGNRILVDESETDLILLVPEYEKEKEEEIIAYYKKQQGSYGEVAQDYYGENIDSLENQNIEIIWTKDDQTIFTFNPSVDLNKSNVDNPIIQVLTEKNSYLPQRIGVLGNGNTDPLKVKLNGSSKDTYESMKEVLEELGLSDNLKAIVSVNEQATASLVTIKANLHLAIRLSLMFVALVLYLAYQTIYLMFEKNKKQYIVMNLFGLGMRMIYRKMTLIVLSMIFIPAIIYCVAIKYGGILYILLAMIINGLIHFGVMSRCVRKQLVISRSDVLKGE
;
A
#
# COMPACT_ATOMS: atom_id res chain seq x y z
N MET A 1 -22.22 21.92 6.64
CA MET A 1 -21.14 21.66 7.58
C MET A 1 -21.44 20.53 8.54
N MET A 2 -22.56 20.55 9.29
CA MET A 2 -22.94 19.46 10.19
C MET A 2 -23.15 18.14 9.43
N CYS A 3 -23.82 18.15 8.27
CA CYS A 3 -23.97 16.98 7.41
C CYS A 3 -22.61 16.47 6.92
N LEU A 4 -21.68 17.37 6.55
CA LEU A 4 -20.32 17.01 6.16
C LEU A 4 -19.55 16.33 7.30
N LEU A 5 -19.66 16.84 8.54
CA LEU A 5 -19.08 16.18 9.70
C LEU A 5 -19.68 14.79 9.92
N GLY A 6 -21.00 14.65 9.76
CA GLY A 6 -21.66 13.37 9.88
C GLY A 6 -21.21 12.36 8.83
N THR A 7 -21.11 12.74 7.56
CA THR A 7 -20.59 11.86 6.50
C THR A 7 -19.15 11.48 6.70
N LEU A 8 -18.30 12.42 7.11
CA LEU A 8 -16.90 12.14 7.40
C LEU A 8 -16.74 11.16 8.57
N THR A 9 -17.56 11.33 9.63
CA THR A 9 -17.55 10.40 10.77
C THR A 9 -18.01 9.00 10.35
N ILE A 10 -19.03 8.89 9.49
CA ILE A 10 -19.49 7.60 8.95
C ILE A 10 -18.38 6.94 8.14
N TYR A 11 -17.73 7.69 7.25
CA TYR A 11 -16.64 7.16 6.42
C TYR A 11 -15.45 6.66 7.28
N ILE A 12 -15.04 7.45 8.29
CA ILE A 12 -13.99 7.02 9.22
C ILE A 12 -14.36 5.72 9.93
N ASN A 13 -15.62 5.59 10.36
CA ASN A 13 -16.10 4.37 11.00
C ASN A 13 -16.12 3.17 10.05
N MET A 14 -16.52 3.36 8.78
CA MET A 14 -16.47 2.29 7.77
C MET A 14 -15.03 1.79 7.58
N VAL A 15 -14.07 2.69 7.44
CA VAL A 15 -12.65 2.32 7.32
C VAL A 15 -12.14 1.64 8.61
N GLN A 16 -12.57 2.12 9.78
CA GLN A 16 -12.18 1.53 11.06
C GLN A 16 -12.73 0.10 11.23
N GLU A 17 -13.98 -0.14 10.88
CA GLU A 17 -14.57 -1.49 10.94
C GLU A 17 -13.91 -2.41 9.90
N SER A 18 -13.65 -1.90 8.68
CA SER A 18 -12.89 -2.63 7.68
C SER A 18 -11.50 -3.04 8.19
N ASN A 19 -10.73 -2.10 8.75
CA ASN A 19 -9.40 -2.40 9.31
C ASN A 19 -9.47 -3.45 10.43
N LYS A 20 -10.51 -3.39 11.28
CA LYS A 20 -10.68 -4.40 12.34
C LYS A 20 -10.95 -5.79 11.78
N GLU A 21 -11.79 -5.91 10.76
CA GLU A 21 -12.05 -7.21 10.13
C GLU A 21 -10.80 -7.74 9.41
N ILE A 22 -10.08 -6.87 8.70
CA ILE A 22 -8.82 -7.23 8.05
C ILE A 22 -7.82 -7.80 9.06
N LEU A 23 -7.60 -7.10 10.18
CA LEU A 23 -6.69 -7.55 11.23
C LEU A 23 -7.20 -8.81 11.92
N LYS A 24 -8.51 -8.90 12.18
CA LYS A 24 -9.13 -10.07 12.78
C LYS A 24 -8.93 -11.32 11.91
N TYR A 25 -9.29 -11.25 10.64
CA TYR A 25 -9.20 -12.41 9.75
C TYR A 25 -7.76 -12.74 9.34
N GLY A 26 -6.86 -11.76 9.32
CA GLY A 26 -5.46 -11.97 8.97
C GLY A 26 -4.60 -12.54 10.10
N ASN A 27 -4.99 -12.34 11.36
CA ASN A 27 -4.25 -12.81 12.54
C ASN A 27 -5.03 -13.86 13.34
N LEU A 28 -6.15 -14.35 12.81
CA LEU A 28 -7.03 -15.27 13.55
C LEU A 28 -6.30 -16.53 13.99
N GLU A 29 -5.44 -17.09 13.14
CA GLU A 29 -4.67 -18.28 13.43
C GLU A 29 -3.72 -18.08 14.63
N GLN A 30 -3.14 -16.88 14.75
CA GLN A 30 -2.24 -16.57 15.87
C GLN A 30 -2.97 -16.39 17.21
N GLU A 31 -4.27 -16.08 17.17
CA GLU A 31 -5.07 -15.83 18.36
C GLU A 31 -5.72 -17.12 18.92
N CYS A 32 -6.02 -18.10 18.05
CA CYS A 32 -6.80 -19.28 18.45
C CYS A 32 -6.19 -20.62 18.02
N CYS A 33 -5.03 -20.63 17.38
CA CYS A 33 -4.38 -21.85 16.91
C CYS A 33 -2.90 -21.86 17.31
N GLU A 34 -2.33 -23.07 17.39
CA GLU A 34 -0.89 -23.27 17.54
C GLU A 34 -0.25 -23.47 16.16
N SER A 35 1.00 -23.08 15.99
CA SER A 35 1.70 -23.17 14.71
C SER A 35 2.62 -24.39 14.65
N PHE A 36 2.71 -25.02 13.47
CA PHE A 36 3.67 -26.06 13.15
C PHE A 36 4.20 -25.93 11.72
N MET A 37 5.29 -26.61 11.42
CA MET A 37 5.97 -26.54 10.14
C MET A 37 5.94 -27.88 9.44
N ILE A 38 5.66 -27.90 8.14
CA ILE A 38 5.91 -29.05 7.28
C ILE A 38 7.22 -28.78 6.52
N PRO A 39 8.27 -29.60 6.71
CA PRO A 39 9.55 -29.41 6.05
C PRO A 39 9.41 -29.60 4.53
N ASP A 40 10.28 -28.90 3.77
CA ASP A 40 10.33 -29.02 2.31
C ASP A 40 11.12 -30.26 1.91
N LEU A 41 10.59 -31.41 2.26
CA LEU A 41 11.11 -32.74 1.89
C LEU A 41 10.10 -33.38 0.93
N GLU A 42 10.56 -33.77 -0.20
CA GLU A 42 9.77 -34.25 -1.30
C GLU A 42 8.86 -35.43 -0.90
N GLU A 43 9.42 -36.41 -0.22
CA GLU A 43 8.67 -37.59 0.23
C GLU A 43 7.56 -37.26 1.23
N VAL A 44 7.66 -36.10 1.90
CA VAL A 44 6.65 -35.60 2.86
C VAL A 44 5.61 -34.70 2.16
N THR A 45 6.04 -33.96 1.13
CA THR A 45 5.20 -32.95 0.46
C THR A 45 4.39 -33.49 -0.71
N GLU A 46 4.50 -34.79 -1.04
CA GLU A 46 3.65 -35.47 -2.01
C GLU A 46 2.17 -35.32 -1.61
N PRO A 47 1.29 -34.76 -2.47
CA PRO A 47 -0.06 -34.33 -2.11
C PRO A 47 -0.90 -35.39 -1.39
N ASP A 48 -1.00 -36.60 -1.95
CA ASP A 48 -1.81 -37.69 -1.36
C ASP A 48 -1.27 -38.13 -0.01
N LYS A 49 0.04 -38.30 0.12
CA LYS A 49 0.68 -38.69 1.39
C LYS A 49 0.56 -37.61 2.45
N LEU A 50 0.86 -36.36 2.09
CA LEU A 50 0.76 -35.26 3.04
C LEU A 50 -0.67 -35.07 3.51
N PHE A 51 -1.66 -35.18 2.61
CA PHE A 51 -3.05 -35.10 2.99
C PHE A 51 -3.43 -36.23 3.98
N GLU A 52 -3.00 -37.47 3.72
CA GLU A 52 -3.24 -38.60 4.66
C GLU A 52 -2.54 -38.36 5.99
N ILE A 53 -1.28 -37.95 6.02
CA ILE A 53 -0.53 -37.61 7.23
C ILE A 53 -1.26 -36.54 8.05
N LEU A 54 -1.69 -35.44 7.41
CA LEU A 54 -2.42 -34.38 8.07
C LEU A 54 -3.78 -34.88 8.59
N LEU A 55 -4.49 -35.68 7.80
CA LEU A 55 -5.80 -36.23 8.19
C LEU A 55 -5.69 -37.22 9.36
N GLU A 56 -4.73 -38.16 9.34
CA GLU A 56 -4.49 -39.09 10.45
C GLU A 56 -4.11 -38.30 11.71
N THR A 57 -3.16 -37.37 11.61
CA THR A 57 -2.71 -36.55 12.75
C THR A 57 -3.86 -35.73 13.33
N ALA A 58 -4.65 -35.08 12.46
CA ALA A 58 -5.84 -34.33 12.89
C ALA A 58 -6.90 -35.19 13.57
N ASN A 59 -7.14 -36.41 13.07
CA ASN A 59 -8.11 -37.34 13.67
C ASN A 59 -7.63 -37.86 15.05
N GLU A 60 -6.34 -38.17 15.21
CA GLU A 60 -5.77 -38.64 16.48
C GLU A 60 -5.76 -37.54 17.55
N THR A 61 -5.62 -36.30 17.14
CA THR A 61 -5.57 -35.16 18.05
C THR A 61 -6.91 -34.42 18.18
N GLU A 62 -7.92 -34.79 17.39
CA GLU A 62 -9.20 -34.09 17.26
C GLU A 62 -8.98 -32.59 16.87
N GLY A 63 -7.89 -32.31 16.16
CA GLY A 63 -7.48 -30.95 15.78
C GLY A 63 -7.96 -30.56 14.38
N ASN A 64 -8.21 -29.29 14.16
CA ASN A 64 -8.49 -28.71 12.84
C ASN A 64 -7.23 -28.04 12.30
N ILE A 65 -6.82 -28.38 11.09
CA ILE A 65 -5.57 -27.86 10.49
C ILE A 65 -5.89 -26.77 9.48
N ILE A 66 -5.14 -25.67 9.53
CA ILE A 66 -5.33 -24.49 8.70
C ILE A 66 -4.00 -24.09 8.04
N LYS A 67 -4.06 -23.68 6.77
CA LYS A 67 -2.96 -22.98 6.07
C LYS A 67 -3.49 -21.71 5.45
N THR A 68 -2.79 -20.59 5.66
CA THR A 68 -3.18 -19.27 5.14
C THR A 68 -2.19 -18.80 4.10
N SER A 69 -2.70 -18.28 2.96
CA SER A 69 -1.93 -17.61 1.93
C SER A 69 -2.48 -16.21 1.70
N LEU A 70 -1.60 -15.21 1.71
CA LEU A 70 -1.93 -13.86 1.29
C LEU A 70 -1.52 -13.70 -0.16
N ILE A 71 -2.50 -13.49 -1.03
CA ILE A 71 -2.24 -13.20 -2.45
C ILE A 71 -2.31 -11.69 -2.62
N ASP A 72 -1.26 -11.10 -3.19
CA ASP A 72 -1.21 -9.68 -3.57
C ASP A 72 -2.38 -9.30 -4.49
N GLY A 73 -2.76 -8.05 -4.41
CA GLY A 73 -3.95 -7.54 -5.07
C GLY A 73 -3.83 -7.52 -6.59
N ASP A 74 -4.99 -7.54 -7.22
CA ASP A 74 -5.11 -7.31 -8.64
C ASP A 74 -4.71 -5.87 -9.01
N SER A 75 -4.62 -5.58 -10.32
CA SER A 75 -4.33 -4.24 -10.86
C SER A 75 -5.29 -3.12 -10.36
N LYS A 76 -6.35 -3.47 -9.62
CA LYS A 76 -7.31 -2.54 -9.00
C LYS A 76 -7.02 -2.29 -7.52
N GLY A 77 -5.97 -2.90 -6.95
CA GLY A 77 -5.60 -2.79 -5.54
C GLY A 77 -6.55 -3.54 -4.60
N GLN A 78 -7.17 -4.64 -5.08
CA GLN A 78 -7.92 -5.56 -4.23
C GLN A 78 -6.99 -6.68 -3.77
N TYR A 79 -6.97 -6.95 -2.48
CA TYR A 79 -6.20 -8.04 -1.88
C TYR A 79 -7.10 -9.26 -1.67
N LYS A 80 -6.52 -10.46 -1.75
CA LYS A 80 -7.22 -11.71 -1.49
C LYS A 80 -6.48 -12.49 -0.40
N ILE A 81 -7.19 -12.88 0.64
CA ILE A 81 -6.73 -13.86 1.63
C ILE A 81 -7.37 -15.19 1.24
N THR A 82 -6.55 -16.21 1.03
CA THR A 82 -7.00 -17.58 0.79
C THR A 82 -6.56 -18.45 1.96
N LYS A 83 -7.49 -19.21 2.51
CA LYS A 83 -7.23 -20.15 3.61
C LYS A 83 -7.65 -21.54 3.18
N TYR A 84 -6.92 -22.54 3.63
CA TYR A 84 -7.21 -23.94 3.39
C TYR A 84 -7.42 -24.61 4.74
N ILE A 85 -8.47 -25.40 4.87
CA ILE A 85 -8.83 -26.00 6.17
C ILE A 85 -9.17 -27.48 6.04
N LEU A 86 -8.65 -28.26 6.99
CA LEU A 86 -9.02 -29.65 7.24
C LEU A 86 -9.72 -29.72 8.60
N ILE A 87 -11.01 -30.03 8.61
CA ILE A 87 -11.84 -30.10 9.80
C ILE A 87 -12.03 -31.57 10.20
N THR A 88 -11.67 -31.91 11.41
CA THR A 88 -11.97 -33.22 12.02
C THR A 88 -12.96 -33.07 13.15
N ASN A 89 -12.95 -31.92 13.82
CA ASN A 89 -13.92 -31.59 14.88
C ASN A 89 -14.80 -30.42 14.39
N ASP A 90 -16.11 -30.67 14.25
CA ASP A 90 -17.09 -29.67 13.81
C ASP A 90 -17.41 -28.63 14.92
N ASP A 91 -17.03 -28.85 16.19
CA ASP A 91 -17.08 -27.84 17.25
C ASP A 91 -15.82 -26.99 17.24
N SER A 92 -15.75 -26.09 16.25
CA SER A 92 -14.58 -25.26 15.92
C SER A 92 -14.81 -23.82 16.31
N ALA A 93 -14.06 -23.32 17.28
CA ALA A 93 -14.04 -21.91 17.64
C ALA A 93 -13.51 -21.05 16.46
N TYR A 94 -12.55 -21.60 15.70
CA TYR A 94 -12.02 -20.94 14.51
C TYR A 94 -13.08 -20.69 13.44
N MET A 95 -13.94 -21.69 13.14
CA MET A 95 -15.01 -21.53 12.14
C MET A 95 -16.16 -20.65 12.65
N ASP A 96 -16.40 -20.60 13.94
CA ASP A 96 -17.43 -19.75 14.55
C ASP A 96 -17.11 -18.25 14.46
N PHE A 97 -15.85 -17.88 14.21
CA PHE A 97 -15.47 -16.50 13.97
C PHE A 97 -15.99 -15.91 12.66
N TYR A 98 -16.40 -16.77 11.71
CA TYR A 98 -16.85 -16.35 10.39
C TYR A 98 -18.37 -16.29 10.31
N ASP A 99 -18.92 -15.09 10.25
CA ASP A 99 -20.34 -14.87 10.07
C ASP A 99 -20.78 -15.17 8.62
N LEU A 100 -21.76 -16.06 8.47
CA LEU A 100 -22.37 -16.35 7.18
C LEU A 100 -23.44 -15.32 6.82
N LYS A 101 -23.45 -14.95 5.55
CA LYS A 101 -24.53 -14.21 4.90
C LYS A 101 -25.57 -15.14 4.28
N LYS A 102 -25.10 -16.30 3.75
CA LYS A 102 -25.93 -17.29 3.02
C LYS A 102 -25.25 -18.65 3.07
N GLY A 103 -25.99 -19.73 3.11
CA GLY A 103 -25.46 -21.09 3.03
C GLY A 103 -25.04 -21.67 4.38
N THR A 104 -24.03 -22.55 4.37
CA THR A 104 -23.48 -23.25 5.54
C THR A 104 -21.95 -23.13 5.56
N ASN A 105 -21.33 -23.32 6.73
CA ASN A 105 -19.88 -23.44 6.84
C ASN A 105 -19.38 -24.76 6.26
N LEU A 106 -18.06 -24.87 6.08
CA LEU A 106 -17.40 -26.13 5.84
C LEU A 106 -17.55 -27.01 7.08
N THR A 107 -17.62 -28.32 6.87
CA THR A 107 -17.76 -29.32 7.91
C THR A 107 -16.73 -30.42 7.71
N SER A 108 -16.50 -31.25 8.72
CA SER A 108 -15.62 -32.41 8.66
C SER A 108 -15.94 -33.32 7.46
N GLN A 109 -17.20 -33.58 7.18
CA GLN A 109 -17.63 -34.40 6.04
C GLN A 109 -17.22 -33.82 4.67
N ARG A 110 -17.00 -32.52 4.59
CA ARG A 110 -16.67 -31.79 3.32
C ARG A 110 -15.18 -31.51 3.14
N THR A 111 -14.36 -31.72 4.16
CA THR A 111 -12.93 -31.37 4.13
C THR A 111 -11.99 -32.56 4.25
N GLN A 112 -12.50 -33.76 4.59
CA GLN A 112 -11.70 -34.96 4.84
C GLN A 112 -11.41 -35.81 3.60
N THR A 113 -11.59 -35.28 2.42
CA THR A 113 -11.23 -35.94 1.16
C THR A 113 -10.37 -35.02 0.32
N ILE A 114 -9.30 -35.54 -0.29
CA ILE A 114 -8.37 -34.73 -1.10
C ILE A 114 -9.07 -34.09 -2.31
N ASP A 115 -9.98 -34.82 -2.95
CA ASP A 115 -10.76 -34.31 -4.10
C ASP A 115 -11.85 -33.30 -3.72
N SER A 116 -11.89 -32.87 -2.48
CA SER A 116 -12.92 -31.95 -1.99
C SER A 116 -12.70 -30.53 -2.50
N GLY A 117 -13.49 -30.11 -3.49
CA GLY A 117 -13.50 -28.76 -4.04
C GLY A 117 -14.35 -27.75 -3.27
N PHE A 118 -14.92 -28.08 -2.11
CA PHE A 118 -15.84 -27.19 -1.38
C PHE A 118 -15.15 -25.98 -0.76
N PHE A 119 -15.84 -24.83 -0.82
CA PHE A 119 -15.34 -23.58 -0.24
C PHE A 119 -16.46 -22.65 0.25
N VAL A 120 -16.06 -21.69 1.09
CA VAL A 120 -16.84 -20.51 1.46
C VAL A 120 -16.05 -19.25 1.10
N SER A 121 -16.73 -18.19 0.66
CA SER A 121 -16.06 -16.96 0.23
C SER A 121 -16.90 -15.73 0.56
N THR A 122 -16.25 -14.56 0.64
CA THR A 122 -16.93 -13.27 0.74
C THR A 122 -17.61 -12.85 -0.58
N GLU A 123 -17.22 -13.47 -1.69
CA GLU A 123 -17.82 -13.27 -3.01
C GLU A 123 -18.86 -14.34 -3.32
N ASP A 124 -20.04 -13.95 -3.84
CA ASP A 124 -21.12 -14.87 -4.22
C ASP A 124 -20.88 -15.28 -5.69
N SER A 125 -20.39 -16.53 -5.90
CA SER A 125 -20.12 -17.09 -7.22
C SER A 125 -21.23 -18.05 -7.65
N LEU A 126 -21.22 -18.44 -8.92
CA LEU A 126 -22.11 -19.46 -9.49
C LEU A 126 -21.52 -20.87 -9.38
N ASP A 127 -20.38 -21.01 -8.72
CA ASP A 127 -19.71 -22.31 -8.56
C ASP A 127 -20.54 -23.23 -7.66
N ALA A 128 -20.77 -24.46 -8.11
CA ALA A 128 -21.55 -25.48 -7.39
C ALA A 128 -20.85 -25.93 -6.08
N ASN A 129 -19.54 -25.78 -5.99
CA ASN A 129 -18.75 -26.12 -4.82
C ASN A 129 -18.80 -25.05 -3.72
N GLN A 130 -19.31 -23.86 -4.01
CA GLN A 130 -19.49 -22.83 -2.98
C GLN A 130 -20.65 -23.18 -2.05
N VAL A 131 -20.34 -23.53 -0.81
CA VAL A 131 -21.34 -23.97 0.19
C VAL A 131 -21.90 -22.81 1.02
N GLY A 132 -21.17 -21.72 1.11
CA GLY A 132 -21.62 -20.54 1.86
C GLY A 132 -20.98 -19.24 1.37
N VAL A 133 -21.64 -18.12 1.69
CA VAL A 133 -21.16 -16.77 1.46
C VAL A 133 -20.92 -16.10 2.79
N LEU A 134 -19.69 -15.63 3.03
CA LEU A 134 -19.29 -14.92 4.24
C LEU A 134 -19.76 -13.46 4.19
N LYS A 135 -20.02 -12.87 5.36
CA LYS A 135 -20.20 -11.42 5.45
C LYS A 135 -18.86 -10.74 5.18
N ASN A 136 -18.90 -9.63 4.45
CA ASN A 136 -17.71 -8.84 4.11
C ASN A 136 -17.95 -7.34 4.31
N HIS A 137 -17.22 -6.76 5.24
CA HIS A 137 -17.18 -5.31 5.44
C HIS A 137 -15.77 -4.75 5.20
N MET A 138 -14.85 -5.59 4.74
CA MET A 138 -13.49 -5.19 4.39
C MET A 138 -13.53 -4.38 3.08
N LEU A 139 -12.86 -3.25 3.09
CA LEU A 139 -12.65 -2.44 1.90
C LEU A 139 -11.43 -2.97 1.15
N ASN A 140 -11.59 -3.24 -0.14
CA ASN A 140 -10.52 -3.73 -1.03
C ASN A 140 -9.87 -5.06 -0.60
N MET A 141 -10.60 -5.92 0.10
CA MET A 141 -10.11 -7.24 0.47
C MET A 141 -11.19 -8.29 0.33
N GLN A 142 -10.81 -9.46 -0.16
CA GLN A 142 -11.63 -10.67 -0.28
C GLN A 142 -11.06 -11.77 0.59
N LEU A 143 -11.92 -12.63 1.10
CA LEU A 143 -11.55 -13.81 1.86
C LEU A 143 -12.23 -15.04 1.25
N SER A 144 -11.46 -16.10 1.05
CA SER A 144 -11.96 -17.41 0.63
C SER A 144 -11.36 -18.49 1.53
N ILE A 145 -12.16 -19.46 1.95
CA ILE A 145 -11.73 -20.61 2.76
C ILE A 145 -12.11 -21.86 1.98
N TYR A 146 -11.11 -22.61 1.56
CA TYR A 146 -11.25 -23.86 0.80
C TYR A 146 -11.00 -25.07 1.69
N SER A 147 -11.50 -26.25 1.28
CA SER A 147 -11.04 -27.48 1.88
C SER A 147 -9.54 -27.70 1.61
N MET A 148 -8.84 -28.43 2.49
CA MET A 148 -7.38 -28.62 2.43
C MET A 148 -6.92 -29.26 1.11
N GLY A 149 -7.71 -30.12 0.49
CA GLY A 149 -7.37 -30.75 -0.80
C GLY A 149 -7.10 -29.74 -1.90
N ASN A 150 -7.82 -28.61 -1.93
CA ASN A 150 -7.56 -27.53 -2.89
C ASN A 150 -6.21 -26.83 -2.69
N LEU A 151 -5.53 -27.04 -1.56
CA LEU A 151 -4.20 -26.48 -1.34
C LEU A 151 -3.22 -26.95 -2.43
N PHE A 152 -3.26 -28.24 -2.71
CA PHE A 152 -2.31 -28.91 -3.58
C PHE A 152 -2.46 -28.52 -5.06
N ASP A 153 -3.64 -27.98 -5.44
CA ASP A 153 -3.86 -27.42 -6.80
C ASP A 153 -3.11 -26.11 -7.02
N TYR A 154 -2.69 -25.41 -5.96
CA TYR A 154 -2.19 -24.03 -6.06
C TYR A 154 -0.91 -23.74 -5.31
N LEU A 155 -0.57 -24.52 -4.29
CA LEU A 155 0.56 -24.27 -3.38
C LEU A 155 1.29 -25.57 -3.05
N LYS A 156 2.61 -25.45 -2.78
CA LYS A 156 3.38 -26.55 -2.19
C LYS A 156 2.86 -26.91 -0.79
N GLY A 157 2.92 -28.20 -0.47
CA GLY A 157 2.53 -28.70 0.83
C GLY A 157 3.44 -28.25 1.98
N SER A 158 4.71 -27.90 1.71
CA SER A 158 5.65 -27.44 2.73
C SER A 158 5.31 -26.07 3.34
N GLY A 159 5.91 -25.76 4.49
CA GLY A 159 5.83 -24.45 5.15
C GLY A 159 4.94 -24.40 6.38
N LEU A 160 4.52 -23.19 6.77
CA LEU A 160 3.81 -22.91 8.01
C LEU A 160 2.33 -23.31 7.93
N TYR A 161 1.89 -24.07 8.93
CA TYR A 161 0.52 -24.44 9.18
C TYR A 161 0.13 -24.05 10.60
N TYR A 162 -1.17 -24.08 10.86
CA TYR A 162 -1.76 -23.83 12.17
C TYR A 162 -2.70 -24.98 12.50
N VAL A 163 -2.83 -25.29 13.78
CA VAL A 163 -3.78 -26.28 14.28
C VAL A 163 -4.59 -25.72 15.44
N GLU A 164 -5.91 -25.84 15.34
CA GLU A 164 -6.83 -25.62 16.45
C GLU A 164 -6.95 -26.93 17.22
N LEU A 165 -6.44 -26.95 18.46
CA LEU A 165 -6.47 -28.11 19.33
C LEU A 165 -7.52 -27.96 20.42
N PRO A 166 -8.14 -29.07 20.89
CA PRO A 166 -8.95 -29.11 22.13
C PRO A 166 -8.10 -28.69 23.34
N GLU A 167 -8.74 -28.14 24.39
CA GLU A 167 -8.06 -27.65 25.61
C GLU A 167 -7.21 -28.71 26.33
N ASP A 168 -7.48 -29.99 26.14
CA ASP A 168 -6.78 -31.13 26.78
C ASP A 168 -5.59 -31.64 25.95
N LYS A 169 -5.35 -31.10 24.76
CA LYS A 169 -4.25 -31.46 23.87
C LYS A 169 -3.22 -30.34 23.77
N SER A 170 -1.94 -30.72 23.58
CA SER A 170 -0.84 -29.76 23.41
C SER A 170 -0.20 -29.84 22.02
N ILE A 171 0.47 -28.80 21.61
CA ILE A 171 1.22 -28.77 20.34
C ILE A 171 2.36 -29.81 20.37
N ASP A 172 2.98 -30.05 21.53
CA ASP A 172 4.04 -31.06 21.66
C ASP A 172 3.51 -32.47 21.39
N GLU A 173 2.29 -32.77 21.85
CA GLU A 173 1.63 -34.07 21.55
C GLU A 173 1.30 -34.14 20.05
N PHE A 174 0.79 -33.05 19.46
CA PHE A 174 0.49 -32.99 18.03
C PHE A 174 1.73 -33.22 17.17
N THR A 175 2.84 -32.52 17.44
CA THR A 175 4.09 -32.65 16.67
C THR A 175 4.72 -34.03 16.80
N GLN A 176 4.61 -34.69 17.94
CA GLN A 176 5.07 -36.08 18.13
C GLN A 176 4.24 -37.05 17.28
N ILE A 177 2.92 -36.88 17.24
CA ILE A 177 2.02 -37.73 16.43
C ILE A 177 2.30 -37.46 14.95
N LEU A 178 2.47 -36.19 14.56
CA LEU A 178 2.83 -35.80 13.19
C LEU A 178 4.15 -36.43 12.76
N GLN A 179 5.18 -36.39 13.61
CA GLN A 179 6.46 -37.07 13.37
C GLN A 179 6.29 -38.57 13.13
N ALA A 180 5.50 -39.23 13.99
CA ALA A 180 5.24 -40.67 13.88
C ALA A 180 4.52 -41.00 12.58
N ASN A 181 3.54 -40.19 12.16
CA ASN A 181 2.79 -40.39 10.92
C ASN A 181 3.65 -40.12 9.70
N ILE A 182 4.53 -39.10 9.71
CA ILE A 182 5.54 -38.86 8.66
C ILE A 182 6.47 -40.07 8.52
N GLN A 183 6.99 -40.59 9.64
CA GLN A 183 7.86 -41.75 9.60
C GLN A 183 7.15 -43.03 9.11
N LYS A 184 5.87 -43.19 9.45
CA LYS A 184 5.02 -44.33 9.01
C LYS A 184 4.75 -44.31 7.51
N GLU A 185 4.34 -43.17 6.96
CA GLU A 185 3.89 -43.03 5.57
C GLU A 185 5.05 -42.79 4.58
N CYS A 186 6.06 -41.99 4.98
CA CYS A 186 7.20 -41.62 4.13
C CYS A 186 8.46 -42.43 4.42
N GLY A 187 8.58 -43.10 5.57
CA GLY A 187 9.77 -43.85 5.98
C GLY A 187 10.96 -42.96 6.40
N ILE A 188 10.75 -41.66 6.53
CA ILE A 188 11.77 -40.67 6.87
C ILE A 188 11.58 -40.24 8.32
N TYR A 189 12.70 -40.07 9.03
CA TYR A 189 12.71 -39.47 10.37
C TYR A 189 12.96 -37.97 10.27
N VAL A 190 12.04 -37.18 10.77
CA VAL A 190 12.11 -35.71 10.88
C VAL A 190 12.24 -35.36 12.35
N ASP A 191 13.15 -34.47 12.72
CA ASP A 191 13.26 -34.03 14.11
C ASP A 191 12.03 -33.16 14.50
N VAL A 192 11.59 -33.27 15.77
CA VAL A 192 10.45 -32.48 16.28
C VAL A 192 10.76 -30.97 16.19
N GLU A 193 12.02 -30.59 16.36
CA GLU A 193 12.48 -29.20 16.25
C GLU A 193 12.22 -28.62 14.84
N ASP A 194 12.31 -29.45 13.79
CA ASP A 194 12.01 -29.04 12.40
C ASP A 194 10.50 -28.93 12.13
N LEU A 195 9.67 -29.49 13.01
CA LEU A 195 8.20 -29.39 12.96
C LEU A 195 7.65 -28.25 13.83
N GLU A 196 8.49 -27.58 14.62
CA GLU A 196 8.07 -26.42 15.42
C GLU A 196 7.79 -25.19 14.53
N GLY A 197 6.61 -24.63 14.68
CA GLY A 197 6.20 -23.44 13.92
C GLY A 197 6.87 -22.18 14.43
N GLN A 198 7.44 -21.40 13.52
CA GLN A 198 7.87 -20.03 13.82
C GLN A 198 6.73 -19.07 13.54
N THR A 199 6.40 -18.21 14.50
CA THR A 199 5.37 -17.18 14.31
C THR A 199 5.86 -16.13 13.32
N SER A 200 5.34 -16.16 12.11
CA SER A 200 5.54 -15.08 11.13
C SER A 200 4.32 -14.16 11.11
N THR A 201 4.54 -12.87 11.31
CA THR A 201 3.48 -11.87 11.12
C THR A 201 3.32 -11.59 9.62
N ILE A 202 2.17 -11.97 9.07
CA ILE A 202 1.80 -11.57 7.71
C ILE A 202 1.57 -10.05 7.72
N GLY A 203 2.35 -9.32 6.92
CA GLY A 203 2.20 -7.86 6.76
C GLY A 203 0.90 -7.51 6.02
N ILE A 204 -0.22 -7.40 6.75
CA ILE A 204 -1.53 -7.14 6.16
C ILE A 204 -1.68 -5.64 5.90
N PRO A 205 -2.03 -5.21 4.67
CA PRO A 205 -2.23 -3.80 4.37
C PRO A 205 -3.51 -3.26 5.02
N TYR A 206 -3.40 -2.20 5.79
CA TYR A 206 -4.52 -1.46 6.38
C TYR A 206 -4.47 0.02 6.05
N VAL A 207 -5.63 0.69 6.11
CA VAL A 207 -5.73 2.13 5.79
C VAL A 207 -5.37 2.98 7.00
N ASP A 208 -4.39 3.87 6.87
CA ASP A 208 -4.03 4.83 7.93
C ASP A 208 -5.13 5.89 8.12
N LEU A 209 -5.69 5.93 9.32
CA LEU A 209 -6.77 6.85 9.72
C LEU A 209 -6.28 8.21 10.22
N ALA A 210 -4.98 8.40 10.47
CA ALA A 210 -4.46 9.62 11.11
C ALA A 210 -4.82 10.89 10.32
N GLN A 211 -4.69 10.86 8.99
CA GLN A 211 -5.04 11.99 8.13
C GLN A 211 -6.53 12.35 8.19
N TYR A 212 -7.42 11.36 8.25
CA TYR A 212 -8.87 11.58 8.31
C TYR A 212 -9.30 12.19 9.65
N TYR A 213 -8.66 11.78 10.77
CA TYR A 213 -8.90 12.39 12.09
C TYR A 213 -8.45 13.85 12.14
N VAL A 214 -7.31 14.19 11.53
CA VAL A 214 -6.85 15.59 11.43
C VAL A 214 -7.85 16.44 10.64
N VAL A 215 -8.36 15.94 9.50
CA VAL A 215 -9.41 16.60 8.72
C VAL A 215 -10.67 16.81 9.56
N LEU A 216 -11.11 15.78 10.29
CA LEU A 216 -12.30 15.85 11.16
C LEU A 216 -12.14 16.94 12.24
N LEU A 217 -10.98 17.02 12.89
CA LEU A 217 -10.68 18.05 13.90
C LEU A 217 -10.71 19.46 13.32
N VAL A 218 -10.09 19.67 12.16
CA VAL A 218 -10.05 20.99 11.50
C VAL A 218 -11.46 21.41 11.06
N VAL A 219 -12.19 20.52 10.40
CA VAL A 219 -13.58 20.79 9.95
C VAL A 219 -14.50 21.04 11.15
N GLY A 220 -14.35 20.27 12.24
CA GLY A 220 -15.08 20.44 13.49
C GLY A 220 -14.77 21.80 14.15
N GLY A 221 -13.52 22.18 14.24
CA GLY A 221 -13.08 23.48 14.76
C GLY A 221 -13.64 24.65 13.95
N LEU A 222 -13.54 24.58 12.62
CA LEU A 222 -14.13 25.60 11.73
C LEU A 222 -15.67 25.69 11.90
N PHE A 223 -16.33 24.55 12.10
CA PHE A 223 -17.76 24.54 12.31
C PHE A 223 -18.17 25.24 13.63
N LEU A 224 -17.45 25.01 14.72
CA LEU A 224 -17.67 25.71 15.99
C LEU A 224 -17.46 27.24 15.83
N ILE A 225 -16.45 27.66 15.09
CA ILE A 225 -16.18 29.06 14.80
C ILE A 225 -17.32 29.69 13.97
N LEU A 226 -17.84 28.99 12.98
CA LEU A 226 -18.98 29.43 12.20
C LEU A 226 -20.23 29.65 13.07
N ILE A 227 -20.47 28.79 14.05
CA ILE A 227 -21.56 28.95 15.01
C ILE A 227 -21.37 30.18 15.86
N MET A 228 -20.17 30.39 16.41
CA MET A 228 -19.84 31.60 17.17
C MET A 228 -20.06 32.85 16.31
N TYR A 229 -19.59 32.86 15.07
CA TYR A 229 -19.82 33.95 14.13
C TYR A 229 -21.31 34.21 13.87
N TYR A 230 -22.07 33.14 13.65
CA TYR A 230 -23.53 33.24 13.46
C TYR A 230 -24.24 33.87 14.67
N LEU A 231 -23.89 33.43 15.90
CA LEU A 231 -24.47 33.97 17.13
C LEU A 231 -24.07 35.44 17.32
N LEU A 232 -22.84 35.83 17.06
CA LEU A 232 -22.43 37.24 17.12
C LEU A 232 -23.14 38.10 16.09
N LYS A 233 -23.39 37.61 14.89
CA LYS A 233 -24.19 38.30 13.85
C LYS A 233 -25.64 38.44 14.24
N LYS A 234 -26.23 37.45 14.89
CA LYS A 234 -27.62 37.42 15.34
C LYS A 234 -27.85 38.08 16.70
N ARG A 235 -26.82 38.67 17.32
CA ARG A 235 -26.87 39.26 18.67
C ARG A 235 -28.06 40.23 18.87
N ARG A 236 -28.32 41.12 17.91
CA ARG A 236 -29.45 42.05 17.98
C ARG A 236 -30.80 41.33 18.06
N VAL A 237 -30.98 40.30 17.24
CA VAL A 237 -32.20 39.48 17.20
C VAL A 237 -32.35 38.73 18.53
N ILE A 238 -31.28 38.17 19.08
CA ILE A 238 -31.28 37.49 20.38
C ILE A 238 -31.71 38.45 21.49
N THR A 239 -31.17 39.67 21.50
CA THR A 239 -31.50 40.70 22.46
C THR A 239 -32.96 41.10 22.38
N ILE A 240 -33.52 41.32 21.17
CA ILE A 240 -34.91 41.63 20.94
C ILE A 240 -35.83 40.50 21.42
N MET A 241 -35.58 39.26 21.08
CA MET A 241 -36.34 38.10 21.53
C MET A 241 -36.39 37.98 23.05
N ARG A 242 -35.29 38.30 23.76
CA ARG A 242 -35.22 38.31 25.22
C ARG A 242 -36.05 39.48 25.83
N LEU A 243 -36.07 40.63 25.19
CA LEU A 243 -36.90 41.74 25.58
C LEU A 243 -38.41 41.41 25.49
N TYR A 244 -38.78 40.58 24.55
CA TYR A 244 -40.18 40.05 24.44
C TYR A 244 -40.46 38.92 25.44
N GLY A 245 -39.54 38.67 26.42
CA GLY A 245 -39.75 37.70 27.48
C GLY A 245 -39.53 36.24 27.11
N LEU A 246 -38.97 35.95 25.93
CA LEU A 246 -38.68 34.57 25.49
C LEU A 246 -37.56 33.99 26.37
N ARG A 247 -37.78 32.75 26.86
CA ARG A 247 -36.80 31.99 27.61
C ARG A 247 -35.60 31.63 26.74
N ASP A 248 -34.40 31.50 27.31
CA ASP A 248 -33.17 31.17 26.60
C ASP A 248 -33.30 29.96 25.69
N TRP A 249 -34.02 28.90 26.15
CA TRP A 249 -34.28 27.71 25.37
C TRP A 249 -35.11 27.99 24.09
N SER A 250 -36.16 28.79 24.22
CA SER A 250 -37.02 29.18 23.08
C SER A 250 -36.24 30.01 22.06
N VAL A 251 -35.36 30.89 22.53
CA VAL A 251 -34.48 31.69 21.65
C VAL A 251 -33.49 30.76 20.92
N PHE A 252 -32.87 29.83 21.64
CA PHE A 252 -31.95 28.85 21.08
C PHE A 252 -32.61 27.99 20.00
N VAL A 253 -33.76 27.39 20.31
CA VAL A 253 -34.52 26.56 19.34
C VAL A 253 -34.87 27.35 18.10
N ASN A 254 -35.36 28.60 18.24
CA ASN A 254 -35.70 29.46 17.10
C ASN A 254 -34.50 29.80 16.23
N LEU A 255 -33.31 30.00 16.81
CA LEU A 255 -32.07 30.27 16.07
C LEU A 255 -31.58 29.07 15.27
N PHE A 256 -31.69 27.88 15.85
CA PHE A 256 -31.11 26.67 15.31
C PHE A 256 -32.11 25.66 14.73
N LYS A 257 -33.41 26.03 14.66
CA LYS A 257 -34.51 25.14 14.20
C LYS A 257 -34.18 24.42 12.88
N ASN A 258 -33.63 25.14 11.90
CA ASN A 258 -33.27 24.55 10.62
C ASN A 258 -32.16 23.50 10.76
N THR A 259 -31.15 23.78 11.56
CA THR A 259 -30.04 22.81 11.81
C THR A 259 -30.56 21.60 12.60
N ILE A 260 -31.43 21.84 13.59
CA ILE A 260 -32.06 20.79 14.40
C ILE A 260 -32.90 19.84 13.54
N MET A 261 -33.59 20.36 12.51
CA MET A 261 -34.46 19.56 11.64
C MET A 261 -33.72 18.92 10.44
N ILE A 262 -32.80 19.64 9.80
CA ILE A 262 -32.15 19.18 8.57
C ILE A 262 -31.21 18.00 8.83
N TYR A 263 -30.46 17.99 9.94
CA TYR A 263 -29.50 16.94 10.20
C TYR A 263 -30.14 15.56 10.43
N PRO A 264 -31.16 15.40 11.28
CA PRO A 264 -31.86 14.12 11.41
C PRO A 264 -32.45 13.61 10.11
N VAL A 265 -33.10 14.49 9.31
CA VAL A 265 -33.62 14.11 7.99
C VAL A 265 -32.54 13.62 7.07
N PHE A 266 -31.41 14.33 7.03
CA PHE A 266 -30.21 13.90 6.27
C PHE A 266 -29.69 12.55 6.74
N MET A 267 -29.62 12.32 8.07
CA MET A 267 -29.14 11.03 8.63
C MET A 267 -30.10 9.88 8.31
N VAL A 268 -31.41 10.11 8.27
CA VAL A 268 -32.39 9.10 7.84
C VAL A 268 -32.19 8.75 6.36
N ILE A 269 -31.98 9.75 5.50
CA ILE A 269 -31.70 9.50 4.08
C ILE A 269 -30.43 8.68 3.92
N LEU A 270 -29.34 9.04 4.61
CA LEU A 270 -28.08 8.27 4.58
C LEU A 270 -28.27 6.84 5.10
N PHE A 271 -29.04 6.68 6.19
CA PHE A 271 -29.36 5.36 6.72
C PHE A 271 -30.04 4.48 5.67
N VAL A 272 -31.07 5.00 5.01
CA VAL A 272 -31.77 4.26 3.94
C VAL A 272 -30.82 3.90 2.79
N VAL A 273 -29.97 4.84 2.35
CA VAL A 273 -28.99 4.60 1.27
C VAL A 273 -28.00 3.49 1.68
N LEU A 274 -27.46 3.56 2.90
CA LEU A 274 -26.50 2.55 3.40
C LEU A 274 -27.15 1.18 3.56
N VAL A 275 -28.40 1.10 4.05
CA VAL A 275 -29.15 -0.16 4.17
C VAL A 275 -29.40 -0.79 2.80
N ILE A 276 -29.75 0.01 1.79
CA ILE A 276 -29.93 -0.49 0.41
C ILE A 276 -28.61 -1.01 -0.16
N TRP A 277 -27.51 -0.32 0.11
CA TRP A 277 -26.19 -0.68 -0.40
C TRP A 277 -25.64 -1.94 0.26
N HIS A 278 -25.53 -1.94 1.60
CA HIS A 278 -24.92 -3.06 2.33
C HIS A 278 -25.86 -4.22 2.62
N ARG A 279 -27.20 -3.97 2.61
CA ARG A 279 -28.27 -4.94 2.94
C ARG A 279 -28.15 -5.58 4.35
N GLU A 280 -27.35 -4.98 5.22
CA GLU A 280 -27.06 -5.46 6.59
C GLU A 280 -27.32 -4.34 7.61
N MET A 281 -28.46 -4.47 8.32
CA MET A 281 -28.90 -3.45 9.26
C MET A 281 -28.00 -3.29 10.49
N PRO A 282 -27.46 -4.36 11.11
CA PRO A 282 -26.57 -4.26 12.26
C PRO A 282 -25.29 -3.49 11.93
N TYR A 283 -24.68 -3.79 10.80
CA TYR A 283 -23.47 -3.10 10.32
C TYR A 283 -23.71 -1.60 10.10
N VAL A 284 -24.81 -1.25 9.40
CA VAL A 284 -25.17 0.16 9.15
C VAL A 284 -25.37 0.91 10.45
N LEU A 285 -26.03 0.31 11.45
CA LEU A 285 -26.19 0.93 12.77
C LEU A 285 -24.83 1.11 13.48
N GLN A 286 -23.94 0.15 13.38
CA GLN A 286 -22.61 0.23 13.96
C GLN A 286 -21.77 1.36 13.35
N VAL A 287 -21.77 1.48 12.03
CA VAL A 287 -21.07 2.55 11.31
C VAL A 287 -21.66 3.93 11.63
N MET A 288 -22.97 4.02 11.79
CA MET A 288 -23.66 5.29 12.06
C MET A 288 -23.68 5.70 13.53
N LYS A 289 -23.36 4.81 14.47
CA LYS A 289 -23.51 5.09 15.93
C LYS A 289 -22.82 6.37 16.39
N TYR A 290 -21.58 6.64 15.90
CA TYR A 290 -20.82 7.84 16.27
C TYR A 290 -21.36 9.09 15.59
N ALA A 291 -21.84 9.00 14.34
CA ALA A 291 -22.48 10.12 13.67
C ALA A 291 -23.84 10.49 14.32
N ILE A 292 -24.58 9.49 14.83
CA ILE A 292 -25.81 9.71 15.61
C ILE A 292 -25.44 10.35 16.96
N ALA A 293 -24.41 9.86 17.67
CA ALA A 293 -23.95 10.42 18.93
C ALA A 293 -23.36 11.83 18.78
N LEU A 294 -22.78 12.15 17.64
CA LEU A 294 -22.25 13.47 17.30
C LEU A 294 -23.35 14.56 17.40
N TYR A 295 -24.60 14.22 17.04
CA TYR A 295 -25.70 15.18 17.01
C TYR A 295 -26.01 15.82 18.36
N PRO A 296 -26.32 15.08 19.45
CA PRO A 296 -26.54 15.68 20.75
C PRO A 296 -25.30 16.37 21.29
N CYS A 297 -24.09 15.87 21.03
CA CYS A 297 -22.83 16.51 21.45
C CYS A 297 -22.65 17.89 20.80
N VAL A 298 -22.94 18.01 19.51
CA VAL A 298 -22.89 19.28 18.77
C VAL A 298 -23.96 20.25 19.27
N LEU A 299 -25.20 19.78 19.50
CA LEU A 299 -26.28 20.63 20.07
C LEU A 299 -25.89 21.12 21.47
N LEU A 300 -25.28 20.28 22.31
CA LEU A 300 -24.78 20.67 23.61
C LEU A 300 -23.70 21.75 23.50
N ALA A 301 -22.75 21.55 22.59
CA ALA A 301 -21.71 22.55 22.30
C ALA A 301 -22.32 23.89 21.84
N PHE A 302 -23.35 23.86 20.97
CA PHE A 302 -24.10 25.08 20.55
C PHE A 302 -24.75 25.77 21.74
N TRP A 303 -25.35 24.99 22.61
CA TRP A 303 -25.98 25.52 23.82
C TRP A 303 -24.98 26.15 24.77
N CYS A 304 -23.84 25.48 25.01
CA CYS A 304 -22.75 26.00 25.83
C CYS A 304 -22.18 27.31 25.26
N ILE A 305 -21.89 27.34 23.94
CA ILE A 305 -21.41 28.55 23.26
C ILE A 305 -22.43 29.69 23.37
N TYR A 306 -23.72 29.38 23.12
CA TYR A 306 -24.81 30.34 23.27
C TYR A 306 -24.86 30.94 24.68
N LYS A 307 -24.77 30.11 25.73
CA LYS A 307 -24.78 30.57 27.12
C LYS A 307 -23.53 31.41 27.48
N LEU A 308 -22.34 30.97 27.07
CA LEU A 308 -21.07 31.67 27.31
C LEU A 308 -21.04 33.06 26.67
N LEU A 309 -21.51 33.16 25.42
CA LEU A 309 -21.58 34.42 24.69
C LEU A 309 -22.63 35.36 25.34
N ASN A 310 -23.76 34.82 25.74
CA ASN A 310 -24.83 35.63 26.37
C ASN A 310 -24.42 36.23 27.73
N LYS A 311 -23.58 35.56 28.52
CA LYS A 311 -23.06 36.13 29.77
C LYS A 311 -22.17 37.37 29.53
N LYS A 312 -21.52 37.47 28.36
CA LYS A 312 -20.61 38.56 27.98
C LYS A 312 -21.31 39.66 27.16
N PHE A 313 -22.62 39.51 26.81
CA PHE A 313 -23.32 40.50 26.01
C PHE A 313 -23.82 41.67 26.84
N ASP A 314 -23.35 42.89 26.50
CA ASP A 314 -23.93 44.15 27.00
C ASP A 314 -25.22 44.45 26.20
N PHE A 315 -26.33 44.38 26.90
CA PHE A 315 -27.68 44.53 26.38
C PHE A 315 -27.92 45.90 25.71
N LEU A 316 -27.46 46.98 26.33
CA LEU A 316 -27.61 48.32 25.82
C LEU A 316 -26.80 48.59 24.55
N GLN A 317 -25.60 48.07 24.48
CA GLN A 317 -24.75 48.21 23.28
C GLN A 317 -25.28 47.39 22.10
N ALA A 318 -25.90 46.22 22.35
CA ALA A 318 -26.50 45.40 21.31
C ALA A 318 -27.73 46.07 20.67
N LEU A 319 -28.56 46.73 21.48
CA LEU A 319 -29.70 47.53 21.01
C LEU A 319 -29.28 48.73 20.20
N LYS A 320 -28.20 49.42 20.61
CA LYS A 320 -27.65 50.57 19.87
C LYS A 320 -26.96 50.19 18.58
N GLY A 321 -27.02 48.93 18.15
CA GLY A 321 -26.49 48.44 16.87
C GLY A 321 -24.93 48.40 16.79
N LYS A 322 -24.21 48.54 17.91
CA LYS A 322 -22.72 48.44 17.93
C LYS A 322 -22.29 47.07 17.46
N LYS A 323 -21.53 47.00 16.38
CA LYS A 323 -20.96 45.77 15.83
C LYS A 323 -19.90 45.22 16.85
N TYR A 324 -19.94 43.91 17.15
CA TYR A 324 -18.99 43.26 18.05
C TYR A 324 -17.72 42.83 17.27
N ILE A 325 -17.07 43.81 16.62
CA ILE A 325 -15.94 43.59 15.71
C ILE A 325 -14.77 42.85 16.39
N LYS A 326 -14.52 43.13 17.68
CA LYS A 326 -13.42 42.50 18.44
C LYS A 326 -13.59 40.96 18.54
N GLY A 327 -14.80 40.50 18.86
CA GLY A 327 -15.09 39.07 18.99
C GLY A 327 -15.06 38.34 17.63
N ILE A 328 -15.64 38.98 16.61
CA ILE A 328 -15.61 38.44 15.23
C ILE A 328 -14.15 38.34 14.73
N LEU A 329 -13.34 39.37 14.98
CA LEU A 329 -11.93 39.37 14.61
C LEU A 329 -11.14 38.24 15.31
N ALA A 330 -11.35 38.05 16.62
CA ALA A 330 -10.68 36.99 17.38
C ALA A 330 -11.02 35.59 16.81
N LEU A 331 -12.29 35.35 16.52
CA LEU A 331 -12.73 34.08 15.93
C LEU A 331 -12.14 33.85 14.51
N ASN A 332 -12.09 34.92 13.73
CA ASN A 332 -11.50 34.83 12.38
C ASN A 332 -10.01 34.50 12.45
N ILE A 333 -9.28 35.11 13.39
CA ILE A 333 -7.86 34.81 13.65
C ILE A 333 -7.67 33.33 14.01
N VAL A 334 -8.49 32.79 14.92
CA VAL A 334 -8.41 31.38 15.32
C VAL A 334 -8.73 30.45 14.15
N ALA A 335 -9.76 30.77 13.35
CA ALA A 335 -10.09 30.00 12.14
C ALA A 335 -8.93 29.95 11.14
N GLU A 336 -8.33 31.10 10.93
CA GLU A 336 -7.21 31.30 10.02
C GLU A 336 -5.99 30.50 10.49
N LEU A 337 -5.65 30.54 11.77
CA LEU A 337 -4.56 29.76 12.37
C LEU A 337 -4.78 28.25 12.18
N LEU A 338 -5.98 27.75 12.42
CA LEU A 338 -6.30 26.33 12.21
C LEU A 338 -6.12 25.92 10.75
N CYS A 339 -6.58 26.75 9.80
CA CYS A 339 -6.40 26.47 8.37
C CYS A 339 -4.93 26.49 7.96
N ILE A 340 -4.13 27.43 8.49
CA ILE A 340 -2.69 27.52 8.18
C ILE A 340 -1.94 26.30 8.72
N ILE A 341 -2.26 25.86 9.96
CA ILE A 341 -1.64 24.66 10.57
C ILE A 341 -1.95 23.42 9.68
N PHE A 342 -3.20 23.31 9.21
CA PHE A 342 -3.57 22.22 8.32
C PHE A 342 -2.83 22.28 6.97
N VAL A 343 -2.67 23.48 6.38
CA VAL A 343 -1.89 23.65 5.15
C VAL A 343 -0.42 23.26 5.36
N PHE A 344 0.15 23.56 6.53
CA PHE A 344 1.51 23.12 6.84
C PHE A 344 1.60 21.60 6.98
N TYR A 345 0.62 20.98 7.65
CA TYR A 345 0.59 19.52 7.81
C TYR A 345 0.46 18.81 6.46
N SER A 346 -0.55 19.17 5.66
CA SER A 346 -0.79 18.53 4.36
C SER A 346 0.34 18.81 3.36
N GLY A 347 0.94 20.01 3.41
CA GLY A 347 2.07 20.36 2.58
C GLY A 347 3.36 19.61 2.95
N ALA A 348 3.53 19.20 4.21
CA ALA A 348 4.64 18.34 4.61
C ALA A 348 4.49 16.94 3.99
N GLY A 349 3.29 16.38 4.01
CA GLY A 349 3.00 15.13 3.30
C GLY A 349 3.32 15.24 1.81
N ILE A 350 2.83 16.30 1.14
CA ILE A 350 3.14 16.57 -0.26
C ILE A 350 4.66 16.65 -0.50
N TYR A 351 5.39 17.33 0.39
CA TYR A 351 6.84 17.45 0.28
C TYR A 351 7.53 16.09 0.40
N THR A 352 7.10 15.26 1.35
CA THR A 352 7.64 13.91 1.56
C THR A 352 7.35 13.03 0.35
N ASP A 353 6.09 13.01 -0.13
CA ASP A 353 5.68 12.22 -1.30
C ASP A 353 6.42 12.65 -2.57
N ILE A 354 6.59 13.98 -2.79
CA ILE A 354 7.39 14.51 -3.92
C ILE A 354 8.86 14.11 -3.79
N LYS A 355 9.42 14.20 -2.58
CA LYS A 355 10.81 13.80 -2.34
C LYS A 355 11.01 12.33 -2.65
N GLN A 356 10.11 11.48 -2.20
CA GLN A 356 10.11 10.06 -2.49
C GLN A 356 9.96 9.79 -3.99
N LEU A 357 8.99 10.43 -4.66
CA LEU A 357 8.83 10.32 -6.12
C LEU A 357 10.06 10.81 -6.90
N LEU A 358 10.79 11.82 -6.39
CA LEU A 358 12.02 12.27 -7.01
C LEU A 358 13.19 11.33 -6.80
N GLN A 359 13.28 10.70 -5.63
CA GLN A 359 14.24 9.64 -5.34
C GLN A 359 13.96 8.40 -6.19
N ASP A 360 12.69 8.03 -6.33
CA ASP A 360 12.24 6.89 -7.13
C ASP A 360 12.19 7.21 -8.64
N LYS A 361 12.47 8.43 -9.05
CA LYS A 361 12.41 8.85 -10.47
C LYS A 361 13.41 8.09 -11.35
N GLU A 362 14.59 7.82 -10.86
CA GLU A 362 15.59 7.01 -11.58
C GLU A 362 15.12 5.57 -11.67
N LYS A 363 14.60 5.00 -10.59
CA LYS A 363 13.95 3.70 -10.56
C LYS A 363 12.80 3.64 -11.58
N TYR A 364 11.90 4.64 -11.55
CA TYR A 364 10.79 4.72 -12.49
C TYR A 364 11.26 4.79 -13.96
N LYS A 365 12.32 5.53 -14.24
CA LYS A 365 12.90 5.63 -15.59
C LYS A 365 13.48 4.29 -16.04
N SER A 366 14.18 3.59 -15.17
CA SER A 366 14.71 2.26 -15.44
C SER A 366 13.59 1.24 -15.67
N TRP A 367 12.56 1.25 -14.83
CA TRP A 367 11.42 0.34 -14.95
C TRP A 367 10.44 0.68 -16.08
N SER A 368 10.40 1.94 -16.56
CA SER A 368 9.58 2.28 -17.73
C SER A 368 10.03 1.59 -19.01
N VAL A 369 11.31 1.21 -19.09
CA VAL A 369 11.85 0.42 -20.22
C VAL A 369 11.39 -1.04 -20.14
N ALA A 370 10.89 -1.47 -18.99
CA ALA A 370 10.35 -2.81 -18.73
C ALA A 370 8.84 -2.93 -19.01
N GLU A 371 8.16 -1.86 -19.47
CA GLU A 371 6.72 -1.88 -19.78
C GLU A 371 6.32 -2.95 -20.80
N ASP A 372 7.24 -3.29 -21.70
CA ASP A 372 7.02 -4.28 -22.75
C ASP A 372 7.25 -5.74 -22.30
N TYR A 373 7.47 -5.97 -20.99
CA TYR A 373 7.80 -7.29 -20.48
C TYR A 373 6.93 -7.72 -19.32
N GLY A 374 6.65 -9.01 -19.24
CA GLY A 374 5.93 -9.68 -18.17
C GLY A 374 6.69 -10.90 -17.66
N VAL A 375 6.19 -11.48 -16.57
CA VAL A 375 6.67 -12.76 -16.01
C VAL A 375 5.48 -13.66 -15.78
N PHE A 376 5.69 -14.98 -15.87
CA PHE A 376 4.70 -15.94 -15.41
C PHE A 376 4.61 -15.89 -13.90
N TYR A 377 3.47 -15.47 -13.37
CA TYR A 377 3.25 -15.36 -11.94
C TYR A 377 1.76 -15.32 -11.60
N PRO A 378 1.32 -16.05 -10.56
CA PRO A 378 2.12 -17.02 -9.77
C PRO A 378 2.42 -18.30 -10.56
N LEU A 379 3.46 -19.04 -10.16
CA LEU A 379 3.68 -20.41 -10.59
C LEU A 379 2.77 -21.32 -9.77
N TYR A 380 1.94 -22.08 -10.46
CA TYR A 380 1.02 -23.01 -9.81
C TYR A 380 1.67 -24.40 -9.74
N VAL A 381 1.30 -25.18 -8.73
CA VAL A 381 1.55 -26.62 -8.73
C VAL A 381 0.66 -27.21 -9.82
N GLY A 382 1.26 -27.94 -10.74
CA GLY A 382 0.56 -28.62 -11.83
C GLY A 382 0.10 -30.01 -11.43
N GLU A 383 -0.03 -30.88 -12.45
CA GLU A 383 -0.39 -32.30 -12.25
C GLU A 383 0.81 -33.16 -11.82
N GLU A 384 2.01 -32.53 -11.63
CA GLU A 384 3.21 -33.24 -11.19
C GLU A 384 3.06 -33.73 -9.75
N GLN A 385 3.17 -35.04 -9.59
CA GLN A 385 3.05 -35.73 -8.32
C GLN A 385 4.37 -36.29 -7.83
N THR A 386 5.39 -36.30 -8.69
CA THR A 386 6.69 -36.89 -8.38
C THR A 386 7.84 -35.98 -8.85
N GLN A 387 9.01 -36.08 -8.17
CA GLN A 387 10.25 -35.38 -8.58
C GLN A 387 10.61 -35.62 -10.03
N LYS A 388 10.37 -36.82 -10.50
CA LYS A 388 10.66 -37.14 -11.91
C LYS A 388 9.80 -36.28 -12.86
N GLU A 389 8.54 -36.05 -12.53
CA GLU A 389 7.66 -35.21 -13.31
C GLU A 389 8.03 -33.72 -13.19
N GLU A 390 8.44 -33.25 -12.00
CA GLU A 390 8.99 -31.90 -11.84
C GLU A 390 10.27 -31.70 -12.67
N ILE A 391 11.19 -32.67 -12.67
CA ILE A 391 12.37 -32.64 -13.52
C ILE A 391 12.00 -32.57 -15.00
N GLU A 392 11.02 -33.36 -15.46
CA GLU A 392 10.55 -33.29 -16.86
C GLU A 392 9.89 -31.95 -17.17
N ARG A 393 9.09 -31.39 -16.27
CA ARG A 393 8.54 -30.02 -16.40
C ARG A 393 9.67 -28.98 -16.54
N ASP A 394 10.67 -29.03 -15.69
CA ASP A 394 11.81 -28.11 -15.74
C ASP A 394 12.61 -28.25 -17.03
N LYS A 395 12.73 -29.46 -17.57
CA LYS A 395 13.32 -29.68 -18.89
C LYS A 395 12.48 -29.03 -20.01
N VAL A 396 11.16 -29.16 -19.94
CA VAL A 396 10.27 -28.50 -20.89
C VAL A 396 10.36 -26.97 -20.77
N ILE A 397 10.39 -26.43 -19.54
CA ILE A 397 10.58 -24.99 -19.31
C ILE A 397 11.93 -24.50 -19.85
N GLY A 398 13.05 -25.18 -19.51
CA GLY A 398 14.39 -24.73 -19.86
C GLY A 398 14.79 -25.01 -21.33
N ASN A 399 14.20 -25.98 -21.99
CA ASN A 399 14.51 -26.29 -23.40
C ASN A 399 13.44 -25.77 -24.36
N GLU A 400 12.18 -26.17 -24.19
CA GLU A 400 11.13 -25.91 -25.18
C GLU A 400 10.48 -24.54 -25.00
N LEU A 401 9.99 -24.23 -23.78
CA LEU A 401 9.39 -22.93 -23.49
C LEU A 401 10.43 -21.81 -23.62
N TYR A 402 11.64 -22.00 -23.08
CA TYR A 402 12.71 -21.03 -23.21
C TYR A 402 13.04 -20.72 -24.66
N SER A 403 13.27 -21.76 -25.50
CA SER A 403 13.58 -21.59 -26.92
C SER A 403 12.47 -20.87 -27.68
N TYR A 404 11.20 -21.26 -27.42
CA TYR A 404 10.05 -20.57 -28.00
C TYR A 404 10.03 -19.09 -27.64
N LEU A 405 10.13 -18.76 -26.36
CA LEU A 405 10.09 -17.38 -25.88
C LEU A 405 11.30 -16.55 -26.31
N ASN A 406 12.49 -17.15 -26.30
CA ASN A 406 13.73 -16.55 -26.78
C ASN A 406 13.58 -16.10 -28.24
N SER A 407 13.02 -16.95 -29.08
CA SER A 407 12.74 -16.63 -30.49
C SER A 407 11.72 -15.48 -30.66
N GLN A 408 10.82 -15.27 -29.69
CA GLN A 408 9.85 -14.16 -29.66
C GLN A 408 10.41 -12.87 -29.05
N GLY A 409 11.70 -12.86 -28.66
CA GLY A 409 12.37 -11.70 -28.08
C GLY A 409 12.22 -11.57 -26.58
N ALA A 410 11.99 -12.68 -25.87
CA ALA A 410 12.07 -12.70 -24.41
C ALA A 410 13.49 -12.38 -23.93
N LEU A 411 13.59 -11.73 -22.76
CA LEU A 411 14.86 -11.47 -22.12
C LEU A 411 15.11 -12.49 -21.01
N PHE A 412 16.34 -12.96 -20.93
CA PHE A 412 16.81 -13.69 -19.77
C PHE A 412 17.77 -12.81 -19.00
N VAL A 413 17.49 -12.54 -17.72
CA VAL A 413 18.31 -11.69 -16.86
C VAL A 413 18.30 -12.27 -15.45
N ASN A 414 19.35 -13.02 -15.11
CA ASN A 414 19.52 -13.54 -13.76
C ASN A 414 20.54 -12.67 -13.00
N ALA A 415 20.04 -11.96 -12.01
CA ALA A 415 20.83 -11.07 -11.15
C ALA A 415 20.87 -11.53 -9.69
N LYS A 416 20.58 -12.80 -9.42
CA LYS A 416 20.47 -13.35 -8.06
C LYS A 416 21.71 -13.11 -7.23
N GLU A 417 22.90 -13.20 -7.83
CA GLU A 417 24.18 -13.00 -7.14
C GLU A 417 24.41 -11.55 -6.65
N TYR A 418 23.60 -10.58 -7.13
CA TYR A 418 23.61 -9.17 -6.71
C TYR A 418 22.49 -8.82 -5.74
N GLU A 419 21.65 -9.75 -5.32
CA GLU A 419 20.62 -9.51 -4.30
C GLU A 419 21.26 -9.32 -2.92
N GLU A 420 20.79 -8.31 -2.16
CA GLU A 420 21.34 -8.02 -0.83
C GLU A 420 21.29 -9.23 0.12
N GLU A 421 20.21 -10.01 0.05
CA GLU A 421 20.03 -11.22 0.83
C GLU A 421 21.05 -12.30 0.43
N TYR A 422 21.22 -12.56 -0.87
CA TYR A 422 22.17 -13.53 -1.38
C TYR A 422 23.61 -13.16 -1.00
N ILE A 423 23.99 -11.89 -1.14
CA ILE A 423 25.31 -11.38 -0.73
C ILE A 423 25.52 -11.59 0.77
N SER A 424 24.50 -11.29 1.60
CA SER A 424 24.62 -11.43 3.06
C SER A 424 24.82 -12.87 3.51
N LEU A 425 24.17 -13.83 2.85
CA LEU A 425 24.27 -15.25 3.15
C LEU A 425 25.60 -15.88 2.65
N ASN A 426 26.17 -15.35 1.56
CA ASN A 426 27.35 -15.89 0.91
C ASN A 426 28.61 -15.02 1.08
N ALA A 427 28.60 -14.03 1.96
CA ALA A 427 29.71 -13.07 2.16
C ALA A 427 31.08 -13.72 2.48
N GLU A 428 31.11 -14.93 3.06
CA GLU A 428 32.31 -15.67 3.34
C GLU A 428 32.90 -16.34 2.10
N TYR A 429 32.09 -16.56 1.05
CA TYR A 429 32.49 -17.28 -0.18
C TYR A 429 32.69 -16.34 -1.37
N MET A 430 32.33 -15.07 -1.24
CA MET A 430 32.41 -14.01 -2.27
C MET A 430 33.47 -12.99 -1.84
N ALA A 431 34.72 -13.33 -1.95
CA ALA A 431 35.83 -12.46 -1.52
C ALA A 431 36.22 -11.42 -2.58
N ASP A 432 36.05 -11.73 -3.86
CA ASP A 432 36.45 -10.90 -4.99
C ASP A 432 35.25 -10.50 -5.86
N ASN A 433 35.31 -9.31 -6.47
CA ASN A 433 34.20 -8.77 -7.32
C ASN A 433 33.92 -9.65 -8.55
N TYR A 434 34.90 -10.40 -9.05
CA TYR A 434 34.75 -11.30 -10.21
C TYR A 434 33.97 -12.58 -9.89
N GLU A 435 33.67 -12.85 -8.63
CA GLU A 435 32.89 -14.02 -8.20
C GLU A 435 31.37 -13.76 -8.32
N GLN A 436 30.95 -12.55 -8.71
CA GLN A 436 29.57 -12.17 -8.97
C GLN A 436 29.35 -11.87 -10.45
N SER A 437 28.25 -12.33 -11.01
CA SER A 437 27.91 -12.08 -12.41
C SER A 437 26.44 -11.93 -12.65
N LEU A 438 26.11 -11.22 -13.73
CA LEU A 438 24.79 -11.25 -14.37
C LEU A 438 24.80 -12.32 -15.45
N GLN A 439 23.73 -13.11 -15.56
CA GLN A 439 23.53 -14.00 -16.70
C GLN A 439 22.45 -13.40 -17.60
N VAL A 440 22.78 -13.21 -18.88
CA VAL A 440 21.84 -12.63 -19.86
C VAL A 440 21.85 -13.41 -21.17
N ASN A 441 20.72 -13.35 -21.91
CA ASN A 441 20.69 -13.87 -23.27
C ASN A 441 21.07 -12.81 -24.31
N PRO A 442 21.35 -13.17 -25.58
CA PRO A 442 21.64 -12.22 -26.66
C PRO A 442 20.56 -11.18 -26.89
N ASN A 443 19.26 -11.50 -26.69
CA ASN A 443 18.17 -10.54 -26.80
C ASN A 443 18.31 -9.37 -25.80
N TYR A 444 18.87 -9.62 -24.64
CA TYR A 444 19.15 -8.56 -23.67
C TYR A 444 20.14 -7.54 -24.24
N LEU A 445 21.26 -8.00 -24.86
CA LEU A 445 22.26 -7.12 -25.48
C LEU A 445 21.73 -6.38 -26.71
N GLN A 446 20.72 -6.96 -27.40
CA GLN A 446 20.01 -6.25 -28.47
C GLN A 446 19.13 -5.10 -27.93
N LYS A 447 18.57 -5.24 -26.76
CA LYS A 447 17.69 -4.23 -26.11
C LYS A 447 18.51 -3.21 -25.34
N TYR A 448 19.51 -3.64 -24.57
CA TYR A 448 20.37 -2.81 -23.72
C TYR A 448 21.78 -2.76 -24.26
N GLU A 449 22.29 -1.55 -24.47
CA GLU A 449 23.59 -1.32 -25.07
C GLU A 449 24.70 -1.54 -24.03
N VAL A 450 25.60 -2.48 -24.32
CA VAL A 450 26.85 -2.70 -23.59
C VAL A 450 27.99 -2.44 -24.55
N TYR A 451 29.00 -1.73 -24.10
CA TYR A 451 30.12 -1.28 -24.96
C TYR A 451 31.44 -1.93 -24.52
N ASP A 452 32.26 -2.32 -25.53
CA ASP A 452 33.62 -2.77 -25.31
C ASP A 452 34.56 -1.61 -24.92
N GLU A 453 35.80 -1.94 -24.64
CA GLU A 453 36.84 -0.96 -24.29
C GLU A 453 37.07 0.11 -25.36
N ASP A 454 36.88 -0.25 -26.64
CA ASP A 454 37.00 0.65 -27.79
C ASP A 454 35.75 1.52 -28.04
N GLY A 455 34.67 1.28 -27.28
CA GLY A 455 33.38 1.97 -27.39
C GLY A 455 32.47 1.42 -28.49
N ASN A 456 32.73 0.24 -29.00
CA ASN A 456 31.83 -0.45 -29.92
C ASN A 456 30.75 -1.18 -29.12
N ARG A 457 29.54 -1.26 -29.67
CA ARG A 457 28.44 -2.01 -29.05
C ARG A 457 28.68 -3.50 -29.20
N ILE A 458 28.57 -4.22 -28.07
CA ILE A 458 28.72 -5.67 -28.03
C ILE A 458 27.38 -6.32 -28.43
N LEU A 459 27.43 -7.23 -29.38
CA LEU A 459 26.33 -8.09 -29.79
C LEU A 459 26.86 -9.52 -29.90
N VAL A 460 26.12 -10.49 -29.38
CA VAL A 460 26.45 -11.90 -29.43
C VAL A 460 25.34 -12.60 -30.25
N ASP A 461 25.75 -13.51 -31.13
CA ASP A 461 24.82 -14.30 -31.93
C ASP A 461 24.34 -15.54 -31.16
N GLU A 462 23.06 -15.94 -31.33
CA GLU A 462 22.49 -17.11 -30.65
C GLU A 462 23.16 -18.44 -31.06
N SER A 463 23.93 -18.43 -32.13
CA SER A 463 24.70 -19.59 -32.58
C SER A 463 26.02 -19.80 -31.86
N GLU A 464 26.43 -18.87 -30.98
CA GLU A 464 27.69 -18.94 -30.24
C GLU A 464 27.71 -20.15 -29.30
N THR A 465 28.83 -20.90 -29.36
CA THR A 465 29.04 -22.13 -28.57
C THR A 465 30.01 -21.95 -27.42
N ASP A 466 30.87 -20.93 -27.48
CA ASP A 466 31.77 -20.59 -26.39
C ASP A 466 31.08 -19.69 -25.35
N LEU A 467 31.47 -19.81 -24.10
CA LEU A 467 30.97 -18.94 -23.06
C LEU A 467 31.59 -17.54 -23.19
N ILE A 468 30.77 -16.55 -23.53
CA ILE A 468 31.21 -15.16 -23.62
C ILE A 468 31.06 -14.49 -22.27
N LEU A 469 32.15 -13.97 -21.72
CA LEU A 469 32.21 -13.15 -20.51
C LEU A 469 32.48 -11.69 -20.87
N LEU A 470 31.57 -10.80 -20.53
CA LEU A 470 31.80 -9.36 -20.61
C LEU A 470 32.39 -8.91 -19.28
N VAL A 471 33.63 -8.49 -19.26
CA VAL A 471 34.39 -8.19 -18.03
C VAL A 471 34.88 -6.75 -18.05
N PRO A 472 34.71 -5.97 -16.96
CA PRO A 472 35.18 -4.59 -16.89
C PRO A 472 36.69 -4.49 -17.06
N GLU A 473 37.16 -3.47 -17.78
CA GLU A 473 38.56 -3.28 -18.15
C GLU A 473 39.53 -3.25 -16.93
N TYR A 474 39.05 -2.76 -15.78
CA TYR A 474 39.84 -2.68 -14.57
C TYR A 474 40.18 -4.06 -13.96
N GLU A 475 39.53 -5.16 -14.38
CA GLU A 475 39.81 -6.53 -13.93
C GLU A 475 40.81 -7.27 -14.85
N LYS A 476 41.39 -6.62 -15.87
CA LYS A 476 42.34 -7.24 -16.82
C LYS A 476 43.54 -7.98 -16.16
N GLU A 477 44.00 -7.47 -15.04
CA GLU A 477 45.11 -8.09 -14.34
C GLU A 477 44.79 -9.47 -13.75
N LYS A 478 43.48 -9.81 -13.60
CA LYS A 478 42.98 -11.06 -13.01
C LYS A 478 42.42 -12.03 -14.06
N GLU A 479 42.73 -11.87 -15.35
CA GLU A 479 42.20 -12.68 -16.44
C GLU A 479 42.28 -14.18 -16.19
N GLU A 480 43.44 -14.69 -15.76
CA GLU A 480 43.67 -16.12 -15.50
C GLU A 480 42.76 -16.62 -14.33
N GLU A 481 42.58 -15.81 -13.29
CA GLU A 481 41.76 -16.13 -12.12
C GLU A 481 40.31 -16.19 -12.50
N ILE A 482 39.81 -15.20 -13.29
CA ILE A 482 38.46 -15.13 -13.80
C ILE A 482 38.15 -16.36 -14.65
N ILE A 483 38.98 -16.69 -15.62
CA ILE A 483 38.76 -17.87 -16.47
C ILE A 483 38.72 -19.15 -15.62
N ALA A 484 39.63 -19.29 -14.63
CA ALA A 484 39.64 -20.45 -13.76
C ALA A 484 38.37 -20.57 -12.91
N TYR A 485 37.89 -19.45 -12.38
CA TYR A 485 36.66 -19.40 -11.60
C TYR A 485 35.44 -19.81 -12.42
N TYR A 486 35.21 -19.18 -13.57
CA TYR A 486 34.04 -19.49 -14.42
C TYR A 486 34.15 -20.90 -15.05
N LYS A 487 35.31 -21.40 -15.31
CA LYS A 487 35.48 -22.80 -15.74
C LYS A 487 35.05 -23.79 -14.66
N LYS A 488 35.36 -23.48 -13.38
CA LYS A 488 34.91 -24.29 -12.26
C LYS A 488 33.38 -24.18 -12.07
N GLN A 489 32.82 -22.97 -12.19
CA GLN A 489 31.39 -22.73 -12.08
C GLN A 489 30.61 -23.48 -13.18
N GLN A 490 31.11 -23.44 -14.43
CA GLN A 490 30.49 -24.20 -15.54
C GLN A 490 30.58 -25.72 -15.29
N GLY A 491 31.67 -26.22 -14.71
CA GLY A 491 31.77 -27.62 -14.31
C GLY A 491 30.67 -28.01 -13.30
N SER A 492 30.40 -27.16 -12.32
CA SER A 492 29.32 -27.42 -11.36
C SER A 492 27.93 -27.41 -12.02
N TYR A 493 27.67 -26.51 -12.96
CA TYR A 493 26.41 -26.55 -13.73
C TYR A 493 26.29 -27.82 -14.57
N GLY A 494 27.41 -28.27 -15.15
CA GLY A 494 27.46 -29.52 -15.91
C GLY A 494 27.17 -30.75 -15.04
N GLU A 495 27.75 -30.82 -13.82
CA GLU A 495 27.46 -31.89 -12.86
C GLU A 495 25.94 -31.90 -12.52
N VAL A 496 25.34 -30.77 -12.20
CA VAL A 496 23.87 -30.68 -11.93
C VAL A 496 23.05 -31.07 -13.15
N ALA A 497 23.43 -30.59 -14.34
CA ALA A 497 22.74 -30.92 -15.59
C ALA A 497 22.76 -32.44 -15.88
N GLN A 498 23.87 -33.09 -15.63
CA GLN A 498 24.04 -34.51 -15.87
C GLN A 498 23.39 -35.36 -14.76
N ASP A 499 23.72 -35.08 -13.49
CA ASP A 499 23.38 -35.95 -12.37
C ASP A 499 21.91 -35.78 -11.94
N TYR A 500 21.39 -34.55 -11.97
CA TYR A 500 20.01 -34.28 -11.56
C TYR A 500 19.03 -34.31 -12.72
N TYR A 501 19.36 -33.64 -13.84
CA TYR A 501 18.47 -33.56 -14.99
C TYR A 501 18.72 -34.66 -16.03
N GLY A 502 19.82 -35.41 -15.99
CA GLY A 502 20.19 -36.43 -16.98
C GLY A 502 20.42 -35.84 -18.39
N GLU A 503 20.88 -34.59 -18.46
CA GLU A 503 21.19 -33.91 -19.72
C GLU A 503 22.48 -34.46 -20.33
N ASN A 504 22.52 -34.60 -21.65
CA ASN A 504 23.80 -34.92 -22.33
C ASN A 504 24.63 -33.66 -22.51
N ILE A 505 25.80 -33.60 -21.79
CA ILE A 505 26.66 -32.42 -21.74
C ILE A 505 27.90 -32.54 -22.67
N ASP A 506 28.03 -33.61 -23.51
CA ASP A 506 29.20 -33.87 -24.35
C ASP A 506 29.66 -32.66 -25.19
N SER A 507 28.70 -31.83 -25.65
CA SER A 507 28.95 -30.62 -26.45
C SER A 507 29.50 -29.45 -25.62
N LEU A 508 29.30 -29.45 -24.30
CA LEU A 508 29.65 -28.35 -23.39
C LEU A 508 30.88 -28.67 -22.52
N GLU A 509 31.27 -29.97 -22.40
CA GLU A 509 32.41 -30.37 -21.55
C GLU A 509 33.74 -29.67 -21.90
N ASN A 510 33.96 -29.32 -23.18
CA ASN A 510 35.18 -28.69 -23.67
C ASN A 510 34.93 -27.26 -24.16
N GLN A 511 33.92 -26.58 -23.62
CA GLN A 511 33.57 -25.21 -23.98
C GLN A 511 34.76 -24.27 -23.63
N ASN A 512 35.11 -23.38 -24.55
CA ASN A 512 36.05 -22.30 -24.28
C ASN A 512 35.31 -21.14 -23.57
N ILE A 513 36.13 -20.32 -22.89
CA ILE A 513 35.66 -19.08 -22.30
C ILE A 513 36.36 -17.94 -23.04
N GLU A 514 35.60 -17.07 -23.66
CA GLU A 514 36.07 -15.87 -24.35
C GLU A 514 35.73 -14.64 -23.53
N ILE A 515 36.74 -13.81 -23.22
CA ILE A 515 36.53 -12.54 -22.49
C ILE A 515 36.47 -11.40 -23.50
N ILE A 516 35.42 -10.60 -23.43
CA ILE A 516 35.30 -9.29 -24.08
C ILE A 516 35.40 -8.21 -22.98
N TRP A 517 36.46 -7.41 -23.06
CA TRP A 517 36.68 -6.33 -22.10
C TRP A 517 35.68 -5.20 -22.33
N THR A 518 34.96 -4.82 -21.27
CA THR A 518 33.97 -3.74 -21.34
C THR A 518 34.53 -2.45 -20.78
N LYS A 519 34.09 -1.34 -21.36
CA LYS A 519 34.39 -0.01 -20.87
C LYS A 519 33.90 0.16 -19.44
N ASP A 520 34.68 0.89 -18.61
CA ASP A 520 34.26 1.27 -17.26
C ASP A 520 33.11 2.30 -17.27
N ASP A 521 32.46 2.48 -16.12
CA ASP A 521 31.34 3.40 -15.90
C ASP A 521 30.05 3.02 -16.67
N GLN A 522 29.79 1.73 -16.88
CA GLN A 522 28.56 1.24 -17.44
C GLN A 522 27.61 0.73 -16.34
N THR A 523 26.37 1.15 -16.41
CA THR A 523 25.30 0.76 -15.47
C THR A 523 24.29 -0.14 -16.17
N ILE A 524 24.08 -1.33 -15.66
CA ILE A 524 23.27 -2.40 -16.25
C ILE A 524 21.98 -2.57 -15.46
N PHE A 525 20.84 -2.50 -16.13
CA PHE A 525 19.52 -2.71 -15.52
C PHE A 525 19.21 -4.20 -15.38
N THR A 526 18.86 -4.63 -14.15
CA THR A 526 18.77 -6.05 -13.81
C THR A 526 17.35 -6.64 -13.89
N PHE A 527 16.32 -5.85 -14.09
CA PHE A 527 14.91 -6.28 -13.93
C PHE A 527 14.58 -6.89 -12.56
N ASN A 528 15.48 -6.78 -11.60
CA ASN A 528 15.33 -7.37 -10.27
C ASN A 528 15.20 -6.26 -9.21
N PRO A 529 14.03 -6.13 -8.55
CA PRO A 529 13.81 -5.08 -7.54
C PRO A 529 14.60 -5.30 -6.24
N SER A 530 15.13 -6.52 -6.01
CA SER A 530 15.97 -6.87 -4.85
C SER A 530 17.42 -6.48 -5.01
N VAL A 531 17.83 -6.10 -6.23
CA VAL A 531 19.15 -5.55 -6.53
C VAL A 531 19.08 -4.04 -6.50
N ASP A 532 19.82 -3.40 -5.62
CA ASP A 532 19.75 -1.94 -5.36
C ASP A 532 18.31 -1.41 -5.29
N LEU A 533 17.78 -1.33 -4.09
CA LEU A 533 16.39 -0.92 -3.81
C LEU A 533 15.94 0.38 -4.48
N ASN A 534 16.89 1.23 -4.91
CA ASN A 534 16.61 2.51 -5.52
C ASN A 534 16.60 2.49 -7.05
N LYS A 535 17.45 1.66 -7.70
CA LYS A 535 17.67 1.74 -9.15
C LYS A 535 17.46 0.43 -9.88
N SER A 536 17.57 -0.72 -9.20
CA SER A 536 17.61 -2.08 -9.78
C SER A 536 18.70 -2.21 -10.87
N ASN A 537 19.84 -1.58 -10.63
CA ASN A 537 20.98 -1.53 -11.51
C ASN A 537 22.23 -2.04 -10.82
N VAL A 538 23.15 -2.56 -11.61
CA VAL A 538 24.53 -2.90 -11.18
C VAL A 538 25.52 -2.09 -12.00
N ASP A 539 26.49 -1.51 -11.33
CA ASP A 539 27.57 -0.76 -11.98
C ASP A 539 28.73 -1.69 -12.29
N ASN A 540 29.17 -1.69 -13.53
CA ASN A 540 30.30 -2.49 -14.05
C ASN A 540 30.25 -3.99 -13.66
N PRO A 541 29.12 -4.72 -13.90
CA PRO A 541 29.06 -6.15 -13.60
C PRO A 541 29.87 -6.97 -14.58
N ILE A 542 30.32 -8.14 -14.14
CA ILE A 542 30.66 -9.21 -15.07
C ILE A 542 29.35 -9.79 -15.61
N ILE A 543 29.28 -10.02 -16.93
CA ILE A 543 28.11 -10.53 -17.60
C ILE A 543 28.44 -11.83 -18.32
N GLN A 544 27.75 -12.92 -17.99
CA GLN A 544 27.77 -14.16 -18.74
C GLN A 544 26.71 -14.09 -19.83
N VAL A 545 27.09 -14.23 -21.09
CA VAL A 545 26.13 -14.24 -22.20
C VAL A 545 25.76 -15.69 -22.54
N LEU A 546 24.54 -16.06 -22.20
CA LEU A 546 24.03 -17.41 -22.34
C LEU A 546 23.20 -17.54 -23.64
N THR A 547 23.65 -18.42 -24.52
CA THR A 547 22.88 -18.88 -25.70
C THR A 547 22.30 -20.26 -25.43
N GLU A 548 21.41 -20.75 -26.29
CA GLU A 548 20.90 -22.13 -26.19
C GLU A 548 22.00 -23.17 -26.40
N LYS A 549 23.11 -22.79 -27.04
CA LYS A 549 24.23 -23.69 -27.40
C LYS A 549 25.38 -23.67 -26.42
N ASN A 550 25.49 -22.64 -25.60
CA ASN A 550 26.59 -22.47 -24.67
C ASN A 550 26.20 -22.57 -23.19
N SER A 551 24.93 -22.81 -22.88
CA SER A 551 24.40 -22.90 -21.54
C SER A 551 23.87 -24.28 -21.17
N TYR A 552 23.95 -24.65 -19.92
CA TYR A 552 23.35 -25.86 -19.35
C TYR A 552 21.89 -25.64 -18.99
N LEU A 553 21.11 -26.72 -18.93
CA LEU A 553 19.70 -26.68 -18.58
C LEU A 553 19.42 -25.88 -17.28
N PRO A 554 20.13 -26.08 -16.15
CA PRO A 554 19.90 -25.33 -14.92
C PRO A 554 20.03 -23.80 -15.10
N GLN A 555 20.85 -23.37 -16.06
CA GLN A 555 21.02 -21.93 -16.36
C GLN A 555 19.87 -21.34 -17.17
N ARG A 556 19.06 -22.17 -17.87
CA ARG A 556 17.94 -21.73 -18.73
C ARG A 556 16.58 -21.81 -18.03
N ILE A 557 16.47 -22.48 -16.89
CA ILE A 557 15.22 -22.52 -16.12
C ILE A 557 15.00 -21.12 -15.51
N GLY A 558 14.15 -20.34 -16.17
CA GLY A 558 13.94 -18.93 -15.85
C GLY A 558 12.58 -18.61 -15.26
N VAL A 559 11.73 -19.61 -15.03
CA VAL A 559 10.41 -19.47 -14.39
C VAL A 559 10.47 -20.21 -13.06
N LEU A 560 10.56 -19.46 -11.95
CA LEU A 560 10.78 -19.99 -10.60
C LEU A 560 9.63 -19.66 -9.64
N GLY A 561 8.64 -18.89 -10.10
CA GLY A 561 7.52 -18.46 -9.28
C GLY A 561 7.78 -17.29 -8.34
N ASN A 562 8.93 -16.61 -8.48
CA ASN A 562 9.32 -15.48 -7.65
C ASN A 562 8.85 -14.12 -8.22
N GLY A 563 8.06 -14.13 -9.29
CA GLY A 563 7.56 -12.90 -9.92
C GLY A 563 8.68 -12.08 -10.59
N ASN A 564 8.82 -10.81 -10.21
CA ASN A 564 9.79 -9.91 -10.87
C ASN A 564 11.25 -10.34 -10.73
N THR A 565 11.60 -11.22 -9.81
CA THR A 565 12.96 -11.73 -9.66
C THR A 565 13.25 -12.94 -10.57
N ASP A 566 12.21 -13.53 -11.16
CA ASP A 566 12.41 -14.63 -12.14
C ASP A 566 13.28 -14.17 -13.32
N PRO A 567 14.25 -14.97 -13.74
CA PRO A 567 15.17 -14.59 -14.82
C PRO A 567 14.49 -14.37 -16.19
N LEU A 568 13.47 -15.15 -16.55
CA LEU A 568 12.83 -15.09 -17.86
C LEU A 568 11.74 -14.02 -17.91
N LYS A 569 11.93 -13.01 -18.78
CA LYS A 569 10.98 -11.93 -19.03
C LYS A 569 10.31 -12.13 -20.38
N VAL A 570 9.03 -12.39 -20.36
CA VAL A 570 8.21 -12.60 -21.58
C VAL A 570 7.94 -11.26 -22.23
N LYS A 571 8.18 -11.15 -23.53
CA LYS A 571 7.85 -9.95 -24.29
C LYS A 571 6.33 -9.85 -24.47
N LEU A 572 5.76 -8.73 -24.04
CA LEU A 572 4.33 -8.47 -24.14
C LEU A 572 3.92 -7.98 -25.54
N ASN A 573 2.83 -8.54 -26.07
CA ASN A 573 2.17 -8.12 -27.29
C ASN A 573 0.81 -7.48 -26.92
N GLY A 574 0.83 -6.20 -26.53
CA GLY A 574 -0.35 -5.53 -25.99
C GLY A 574 -0.42 -5.69 -24.47
N SER A 575 -1.54 -6.17 -23.92
CA SER A 575 -1.66 -6.42 -22.47
C SER A 575 -1.07 -7.77 -22.07
N SER A 576 -0.75 -7.93 -20.79
CA SER A 576 -0.31 -9.21 -20.20
C SER A 576 -1.34 -10.32 -20.46
N LYS A 577 -2.63 -9.99 -20.39
CA LYS A 577 -3.73 -10.91 -20.66
C LYS A 577 -3.77 -11.33 -22.13
N ASP A 578 -3.65 -10.39 -23.07
CA ASP A 578 -3.68 -10.70 -24.51
C ASP A 578 -2.48 -11.57 -24.89
N THR A 579 -1.32 -11.29 -24.30
CA THR A 579 -0.11 -12.08 -24.49
C THR A 579 -0.30 -13.51 -23.97
N TYR A 580 -0.85 -13.68 -22.76
CA TYR A 580 -1.14 -14.99 -22.20
C TYR A 580 -2.13 -15.79 -23.07
N GLU A 581 -3.23 -15.18 -23.50
CA GLU A 581 -4.23 -15.83 -24.36
C GLU A 581 -3.63 -16.28 -25.72
N SER A 582 -2.67 -15.51 -26.26
CA SER A 582 -1.98 -15.89 -27.51
C SER A 582 -1.02 -17.07 -27.34
N MET A 583 -0.56 -17.34 -26.13
CA MET A 583 0.37 -18.43 -25.80
C MET A 583 -0.32 -19.70 -25.29
N LYS A 584 -1.61 -19.62 -25.01
CA LYS A 584 -2.36 -20.69 -24.36
C LYS A 584 -2.26 -22.02 -25.08
N GLU A 585 -2.38 -22.03 -26.43
CA GLU A 585 -2.24 -23.24 -27.26
C GLU A 585 -0.84 -23.86 -27.11
N VAL A 586 0.21 -23.05 -27.09
CA VAL A 586 1.60 -23.52 -26.92
C VAL A 586 1.81 -24.07 -25.49
N LEU A 587 1.26 -23.41 -24.45
CA LEU A 587 1.34 -23.91 -23.09
C LEU A 587 0.59 -25.24 -22.92
N GLU A 588 -0.55 -25.42 -23.59
CA GLU A 588 -1.30 -26.70 -23.62
C GLU A 588 -0.50 -27.80 -24.34
N GLU A 589 0.15 -27.49 -25.49
CA GLU A 589 0.98 -28.44 -26.23
C GLU A 589 2.23 -28.86 -25.43
N LEU A 590 2.79 -27.96 -24.64
CA LEU A 590 3.94 -28.22 -23.76
C LEU A 590 3.57 -28.88 -22.42
N GLY A 591 2.27 -29.02 -22.11
CA GLY A 591 1.82 -29.56 -20.84
C GLY A 591 2.05 -28.61 -19.65
N LEU A 592 2.17 -27.30 -19.89
CA LEU A 592 2.45 -26.27 -18.88
C LEU A 592 1.24 -25.39 -18.54
N SER A 593 0.06 -25.70 -19.06
CA SER A 593 -1.14 -24.87 -18.89
C SER A 593 -1.69 -24.88 -17.46
N ASP A 594 -1.40 -25.89 -16.67
CA ASP A 594 -1.74 -26.03 -15.27
C ASP A 594 -0.77 -25.32 -14.33
N ASN A 595 0.52 -25.21 -14.71
CA ASN A 595 1.54 -24.48 -13.97
C ASN A 595 1.54 -22.98 -14.26
N LEU A 596 1.34 -22.59 -15.52
CA LEU A 596 1.48 -21.22 -16.02
C LEU A 596 0.13 -20.66 -16.44
N LYS A 597 -0.62 -20.10 -15.48
CA LYS A 597 -2.01 -19.66 -15.70
C LYS A 597 -2.15 -18.15 -15.95
N ALA A 598 -1.10 -17.37 -15.75
CA ALA A 598 -1.13 -15.92 -15.95
C ALA A 598 0.25 -15.33 -16.23
N ILE A 599 0.26 -14.21 -16.95
CA ILE A 599 1.41 -13.33 -17.09
C ILE A 599 1.06 -12.01 -16.40
N VAL A 600 1.96 -11.50 -15.56
CA VAL A 600 1.85 -10.19 -14.94
C VAL A 600 2.91 -9.26 -15.50
N SER A 601 2.58 -7.98 -15.66
CA SER A 601 3.55 -6.99 -16.12
C SER A 601 4.62 -6.73 -15.05
N VAL A 602 5.87 -6.81 -15.45
CA VAL A 602 7.04 -6.55 -14.58
C VAL A 602 6.99 -5.11 -14.05
N ASN A 603 6.59 -4.15 -14.90
CA ASN A 603 6.48 -2.75 -14.53
C ASN A 603 5.33 -2.48 -13.56
N GLU A 604 4.15 -3.08 -13.75
CA GLU A 604 3.00 -2.90 -12.84
C GLU A 604 3.33 -3.36 -11.43
N GLN A 605 3.94 -4.52 -11.28
CA GLN A 605 4.34 -5.05 -9.98
C GLN A 605 5.40 -4.17 -9.30
N ALA A 606 6.43 -3.72 -10.05
CA ALA A 606 7.49 -2.85 -9.51
C ALA A 606 7.01 -1.43 -9.18
N THR A 607 5.96 -0.95 -9.86
CA THR A 607 5.47 0.43 -9.73
C THR A 607 4.17 0.55 -8.94
N ALA A 608 3.60 -0.53 -8.42
CA ALA A 608 2.35 -0.54 -7.65
C ALA A 608 2.40 0.45 -6.45
N SER A 609 3.51 0.52 -5.74
CA SER A 609 3.72 1.50 -4.66
C SER A 609 3.65 2.97 -5.15
N LEU A 610 4.13 3.25 -6.35
CA LEU A 610 4.10 4.59 -6.95
C LEU A 610 2.70 5.04 -7.32
N VAL A 611 1.83 4.13 -7.73
CA VAL A 611 0.42 4.42 -8.01
C VAL A 611 -0.28 4.90 -6.73
N THR A 612 -0.02 4.23 -5.62
CA THR A 612 -0.56 4.60 -4.30
C THR A 612 -0.04 5.98 -3.85
N ILE A 613 1.27 6.22 -3.98
CA ILE A 613 1.88 7.52 -3.65
C ILE A 613 1.30 8.64 -4.52
N LYS A 614 1.14 8.44 -5.83
CA LYS A 614 0.52 9.41 -6.74
C LYS A 614 -0.93 9.70 -6.36
N ALA A 615 -1.74 8.69 -6.04
CA ALA A 615 -3.13 8.86 -5.61
C ALA A 615 -3.23 9.69 -4.32
N ASN A 616 -2.41 9.38 -3.31
CA ASN A 616 -2.33 10.12 -2.05
C ASN A 616 -1.87 11.56 -2.29
N LEU A 617 -0.87 11.78 -3.14
CA LEU A 617 -0.37 13.10 -3.51
C LEU A 617 -1.47 13.96 -4.18
N HIS A 618 -2.23 13.40 -5.13
CA HIS A 618 -3.33 14.11 -5.77
C HIS A 618 -4.42 14.51 -4.77
N LEU A 619 -4.76 13.64 -3.82
CA LEU A 619 -5.71 13.95 -2.75
C LEU A 619 -5.18 15.07 -1.85
N ALA A 620 -3.94 14.97 -1.40
CA ALA A 620 -3.29 15.96 -0.54
C ALA A 620 -3.20 17.34 -1.22
N ILE A 621 -2.86 17.39 -2.51
CA ILE A 621 -2.82 18.64 -3.30
C ILE A 621 -4.22 19.28 -3.37
N ARG A 622 -5.27 18.51 -3.69
CA ARG A 622 -6.66 19.04 -3.78
C ARG A 622 -7.12 19.62 -2.44
N LEU A 623 -6.87 18.91 -1.35
CA LEU A 623 -7.20 19.39 0.00
C LEU A 623 -6.40 20.66 0.36
N SER A 624 -5.09 20.68 0.10
CA SER A 624 -4.24 21.85 0.35
C SER A 624 -4.71 23.07 -0.43
N LEU A 625 -5.04 22.94 -1.71
CA LEU A 625 -5.55 24.05 -2.53
C LEU A 625 -6.88 24.62 -1.99
N MET A 626 -7.77 23.75 -1.52
CA MET A 626 -9.04 24.20 -0.88
C MET A 626 -8.75 25.00 0.39
N PHE A 627 -7.86 24.54 1.25
CA PHE A 627 -7.50 25.24 2.49
C PHE A 627 -6.71 26.52 2.24
N VAL A 628 -5.83 26.57 1.24
CA VAL A 628 -5.15 27.80 0.82
C VAL A 628 -6.15 28.87 0.34
N ALA A 629 -7.17 28.49 -0.44
CA ALA A 629 -8.22 29.39 -0.85
C ALA A 629 -9.02 29.92 0.38
N LEU A 630 -9.26 29.08 1.37
CA LEU A 630 -9.91 29.46 2.62
C LEU A 630 -9.03 30.41 3.46
N VAL A 631 -7.72 30.15 3.54
CA VAL A 631 -6.77 31.05 4.21
C VAL A 631 -6.74 32.43 3.54
N LEU A 632 -6.73 32.50 2.20
CA LEU A 632 -6.80 33.77 1.45
C LEU A 632 -8.07 34.55 1.80
N TYR A 633 -9.22 33.87 1.85
CA TYR A 633 -10.47 34.50 2.22
C TYR A 633 -10.47 35.00 3.66
N LEU A 634 -10.02 34.17 4.62
CA LEU A 634 -9.95 34.54 6.03
C LEU A 634 -8.93 35.66 6.29
N ALA A 635 -7.79 35.64 5.64
CA ALA A 635 -6.79 36.70 5.70
C ALA A 635 -7.37 38.04 5.21
N TYR A 636 -8.08 38.01 4.08
CA TYR A 636 -8.78 39.23 3.61
C TYR A 636 -9.80 39.73 4.65
N GLN A 637 -10.60 38.84 5.21
CA GLN A 637 -11.60 39.19 6.22
C GLN A 637 -10.96 39.69 7.53
N THR A 638 -9.87 39.09 7.99
CA THR A 638 -9.10 39.52 9.18
C THR A 638 -8.60 40.94 8.98
N ILE A 639 -7.96 41.22 7.88
CA ILE A 639 -7.40 42.55 7.55
C ILE A 639 -8.53 43.60 7.40
N TYR A 640 -9.62 43.24 6.73
CA TYR A 640 -10.81 44.10 6.61
C TYR A 640 -11.40 44.46 7.98
N LEU A 641 -11.62 43.48 8.87
CA LEU A 641 -12.16 43.69 10.22
C LEU A 641 -11.22 44.55 11.09
N MET A 642 -9.91 44.36 10.95
CA MET A 642 -8.92 45.19 11.64
C MET A 642 -8.97 46.65 11.17
N PHE A 643 -9.09 46.86 9.87
CA PHE A 643 -9.25 48.19 9.31
C PHE A 643 -10.54 48.85 9.81
N GLU A 644 -11.69 48.18 9.71
CA GLU A 644 -12.98 48.66 10.17
C GLU A 644 -12.97 49.03 11.65
N LYS A 645 -12.30 48.21 12.51
CA LYS A 645 -12.16 48.46 13.95
C LYS A 645 -11.44 49.75 14.24
N ASN A 646 -10.40 50.10 13.46
CA ASN A 646 -9.52 51.25 13.72
C ASN A 646 -9.67 52.34 12.64
N LYS A 647 -10.75 52.31 11.83
CA LYS A 647 -10.97 53.18 10.67
C LYS A 647 -10.66 54.63 10.96
N LYS A 648 -11.32 55.25 12.00
CA LYS A 648 -11.13 56.62 12.40
C LYS A 648 -9.69 56.96 12.72
N GLN A 649 -9.01 56.07 13.49
CA GLN A 649 -7.61 56.29 13.89
C GLN A 649 -6.67 56.30 12.67
N TYR A 650 -6.85 55.35 11.76
CA TYR A 650 -6.01 55.25 10.54
C TYR A 650 -6.18 56.44 9.62
N ILE A 651 -7.42 56.94 9.47
CA ILE A 651 -7.70 58.12 8.64
C ILE A 651 -7.06 59.40 9.26
N VAL A 652 -7.21 59.60 10.55
CA VAL A 652 -6.59 60.74 11.25
C VAL A 652 -5.09 60.70 11.15
N MET A 653 -4.45 59.55 11.42
CA MET A 653 -3.00 59.40 11.28
C MET A 653 -2.50 59.66 9.83
N ASN A 654 -3.29 59.26 8.85
CA ASN A 654 -2.95 59.53 7.43
C ASN A 654 -3.07 61.02 7.08
N LEU A 655 -4.08 61.72 7.61
CA LEU A 655 -4.27 63.16 7.43
C LEU A 655 -3.11 63.97 8.09
N PHE A 656 -2.55 63.47 9.19
CA PHE A 656 -1.36 64.06 9.81
C PHE A 656 -0.05 63.69 9.10
N GLY A 657 -0.09 63.03 7.95
CA GLY A 657 1.09 62.74 7.14
C GLY A 657 1.98 61.62 7.71
N LEU A 658 1.50 60.81 8.67
CA LEU A 658 2.28 59.72 9.20
C LEU A 658 2.53 58.64 8.16
N GLY A 659 3.75 58.09 8.12
CA GLY A 659 4.12 57.02 7.19
C GLY A 659 3.31 55.73 7.37
N MET A 660 3.03 55.04 6.24
CA MET A 660 2.23 53.81 6.23
C MET A 660 2.72 52.72 7.22
N ARG A 661 4.02 52.59 7.43
CA ARG A 661 4.62 51.64 8.37
C ARG A 661 4.17 51.91 9.80
N MET A 662 4.05 53.17 10.19
CA MET A 662 3.66 53.60 11.55
C MET A 662 2.15 53.46 11.75
N ILE A 663 1.33 53.79 10.75
CA ILE A 663 -0.14 53.67 10.79
C ILE A 663 -0.55 52.23 10.96
N TYR A 664 0.05 51.26 10.21
CA TYR A 664 -0.34 49.89 10.19
C TYR A 664 0.51 48.97 11.06
N ARG A 665 1.37 49.48 11.96
CA ARG A 665 2.27 48.71 12.80
C ARG A 665 1.56 47.56 13.57
N LYS A 666 0.37 47.82 14.14
CA LYS A 666 -0.42 46.80 14.88
C LYS A 666 -0.93 45.73 13.94
N MET A 667 -1.32 46.09 12.70
CA MET A 667 -1.79 45.15 11.70
C MET A 667 -0.63 44.25 11.22
N THR A 668 0.52 44.82 10.99
CA THR A 668 1.76 44.09 10.61
C THR A 668 2.18 43.10 11.69
N LEU A 669 2.10 43.46 12.98
CA LEU A 669 2.42 42.57 14.09
C LEU A 669 1.49 41.35 14.16
N ILE A 670 0.20 41.53 13.89
CA ILE A 670 -0.75 40.40 13.83
C ILE A 670 -0.46 39.54 12.60
N VAL A 671 -0.19 40.14 11.45
CA VAL A 671 0.20 39.36 10.25
C VAL A 671 1.48 38.55 10.52
N LEU A 672 2.48 39.12 11.17
CA LEU A 672 3.69 38.40 11.55
C LEU A 672 3.36 37.23 12.51
N SER A 673 2.46 37.46 13.49
CA SER A 673 2.04 36.37 14.37
C SER A 673 1.36 35.20 13.63
N MET A 674 0.61 35.48 12.54
CA MET A 674 0.01 34.46 11.68
C MET A 674 1.04 33.66 10.86
N ILE A 675 2.26 34.18 10.72
CA ILE A 675 3.35 33.48 10.04
C ILE A 675 4.10 32.59 11.04
N PHE A 676 4.48 33.17 12.20
CA PHE A 676 5.36 32.50 13.16
C PHE A 676 4.65 31.50 14.06
N ILE A 677 3.43 31.79 14.56
CA ILE A 677 2.72 30.91 15.48
C ILE A 677 2.42 29.53 14.88
N PRO A 678 1.85 29.43 13.66
CA PRO A 678 1.62 28.13 13.03
C PRO A 678 2.91 27.34 12.80
N ALA A 679 3.99 28.01 12.40
CA ALA A 679 5.29 27.38 12.20
C ALA A 679 5.86 26.81 13.52
N ILE A 680 5.75 27.56 14.62
CA ILE A 680 6.18 27.09 15.95
C ILE A 680 5.34 25.89 16.39
N ILE A 681 4.02 25.97 16.26
CA ILE A 681 3.11 24.88 16.62
C ILE A 681 3.45 23.63 15.79
N TYR A 682 3.69 23.80 14.50
CA TYR A 682 4.06 22.72 13.60
C TYR A 682 5.40 22.07 14.03
N CYS A 683 6.44 22.85 14.32
CA CYS A 683 7.73 22.35 14.78
C CYS A 683 7.64 21.55 16.09
N VAL A 684 6.81 22.00 17.02
CA VAL A 684 6.67 21.38 18.34
C VAL A 684 5.82 20.11 18.29
N ALA A 685 4.71 20.14 17.53
CA ALA A 685 3.70 19.08 17.55
C ALA A 685 3.97 17.94 16.57
N ILE A 686 4.54 18.22 15.40
CA ILE A 686 4.49 17.29 14.27
C ILE A 686 5.86 16.70 13.91
N LYS A 687 6.98 17.37 14.24
CA LYS A 687 8.38 16.92 13.98
C LYS A 687 8.69 16.38 12.56
N TYR A 688 7.75 16.43 11.62
CA TYR A 688 7.89 15.96 10.23
C TYR A 688 8.23 17.14 9.29
N GLY A 689 9.05 16.87 8.30
CA GLY A 689 9.47 17.84 7.31
C GLY A 689 10.76 18.57 7.69
N GLY A 690 11.71 18.62 6.78
CA GLY A 690 13.00 19.29 7.01
C GLY A 690 12.86 20.80 7.24
N ILE A 691 13.86 21.43 7.84
CA ILE A 691 13.94 22.87 8.09
C ILE A 691 13.64 23.68 6.80
N LEU A 692 14.09 23.18 5.65
CA LEU A 692 13.88 23.83 4.35
C LEU A 692 12.38 23.95 4.00
N TYR A 693 11.59 22.90 4.25
CA TYR A 693 10.15 22.93 4.03
C TYR A 693 9.46 23.98 4.89
N ILE A 694 9.79 24.03 6.18
CA ILE A 694 9.20 24.98 7.13
C ILE A 694 9.48 26.42 6.69
N LEU A 695 10.71 26.71 6.29
CA LEU A 695 11.10 28.03 5.77
C LEU A 695 10.32 28.39 4.50
N LEU A 696 10.18 27.46 3.56
CA LEU A 696 9.41 27.67 2.34
C LEU A 696 7.93 27.95 2.64
N ALA A 697 7.32 27.17 3.53
CA ALA A 697 5.93 27.34 3.95
C ALA A 697 5.71 28.70 4.67
N MET A 698 6.66 29.14 5.49
CA MET A 698 6.62 30.47 6.12
C MET A 698 6.72 31.60 5.09
N ILE A 699 7.59 31.47 4.08
CA ILE A 699 7.74 32.47 3.02
C ILE A 699 6.44 32.57 2.22
N ILE A 700 5.86 31.45 1.77
CA ILE A 700 4.60 31.41 1.02
C ILE A 700 3.46 32.03 1.82
N ASN A 701 3.31 31.63 3.10
CA ASN A 701 2.29 32.19 4.00
C ASN A 701 2.50 33.71 4.20
N GLY A 702 3.75 34.14 4.34
CA GLY A 702 4.11 35.56 4.42
C GLY A 702 3.72 36.34 3.16
N LEU A 703 4.03 35.83 1.98
CA LEU A 703 3.66 36.45 0.70
C LEU A 703 2.15 36.61 0.55
N ILE A 704 1.39 35.56 0.93
CA ILE A 704 -0.08 35.60 0.94
C ILE A 704 -0.58 36.76 1.82
N HIS A 705 -0.17 36.82 3.07
CA HIS A 705 -0.67 37.80 4.03
C HIS A 705 -0.25 39.23 3.68
N PHE A 706 1.01 39.46 3.31
CA PHE A 706 1.48 40.78 2.92
C PHE A 706 0.86 41.24 1.58
N GLY A 707 0.65 40.32 0.62
CA GLY A 707 -0.04 40.59 -0.63
C GLY A 707 -1.50 41.02 -0.40
N VAL A 708 -2.22 40.27 0.43
CA VAL A 708 -3.61 40.60 0.79
C VAL A 708 -3.66 41.91 1.57
N MET A 709 -2.75 42.13 2.54
CA MET A 709 -2.68 43.36 3.32
C MET A 709 -2.47 44.58 2.41
N SER A 710 -1.51 44.55 1.49
CA SER A 710 -1.19 45.68 0.62
C SER A 710 -2.39 46.05 -0.26
N ARG A 711 -3.08 45.07 -0.86
CA ARG A 711 -4.27 45.26 -1.70
C ARG A 711 -5.46 45.80 -0.91
N CYS A 712 -5.75 45.19 0.24
CA CYS A 712 -6.87 45.55 1.08
C CYS A 712 -6.72 46.98 1.65
N VAL A 713 -5.54 47.32 2.16
CA VAL A 713 -5.26 48.64 2.72
C VAL A 713 -5.38 49.74 1.65
N ARG A 714 -4.80 49.54 0.47
CA ARG A 714 -4.95 50.50 -0.65
C ARG A 714 -6.40 50.75 -1.02
N LYS A 715 -7.18 49.68 -1.20
CA LYS A 715 -8.62 49.77 -1.54
C LYS A 715 -9.42 50.48 -0.45
N GLN A 716 -9.20 50.17 0.82
CA GLN A 716 -9.92 50.76 1.93
C GLN A 716 -9.57 52.24 2.18
N LEU A 717 -8.34 52.62 1.98
CA LEU A 717 -7.92 54.05 2.08
C LEU A 717 -8.61 54.93 1.07
N VAL A 718 -8.76 54.48 -0.19
CA VAL A 718 -9.47 55.23 -1.22
C VAL A 718 -10.95 55.42 -0.86
N ILE A 719 -11.62 54.35 -0.45
CA ILE A 719 -13.05 54.40 -0.10
C ILE A 719 -13.29 55.26 1.16
N SER A 720 -12.46 55.11 2.18
CA SER A 720 -12.63 55.82 3.45
C SER A 720 -12.35 57.32 3.39
N ARG A 721 -11.45 57.75 2.48
CA ARG A 721 -11.25 59.20 2.24
C ARG A 721 -12.50 59.88 1.71
N SER A 722 -13.22 59.20 0.79
CA SER A 722 -14.50 59.76 0.23
C SER A 722 -15.58 59.86 1.28
N ASP A 723 -15.69 58.86 2.22
CA ASP A 723 -16.73 58.82 3.25
C ASP A 723 -16.52 59.92 4.32
N VAL A 724 -15.27 60.16 4.72
CA VAL A 724 -14.91 61.19 5.69
C VAL A 724 -15.10 62.60 5.12
N LEU A 725 -14.79 62.81 3.82
CA LEU A 725 -14.98 64.05 3.13
C LEU A 725 -16.48 64.36 2.94
N LYS A 726 -17.35 63.39 2.90
CA LYS A 726 -18.82 63.52 2.83
C LYS A 726 -19.51 63.69 4.19
N GLY A 727 -18.76 63.59 5.31
CA GLY A 727 -19.29 63.73 6.68
C GLY A 727 -20.06 62.54 7.20
N GLU A 728 -19.95 61.36 6.53
CA GLU A 728 -20.56 60.08 6.97
C GLU A 728 -19.68 59.25 7.94
#